data_34dd1d62e227f4ec6565d8f0e6452b17
#
_entry.id   34dd1d62e227f4ec6565d8f0e6452b17
#
_cell.length_a   1.000
_cell.length_b   1.000
_cell.length_c   1.000
_cell.angle_alpha   90.00
_cell.angle_beta   90.00
_cell.angle_gamma   90.00
#
_symmetry.space_group_name_H-M   'P 1'
#
loop_
_entity.id
_entity.type
_entity.pdbx_description
1 polymer ?
#
loop_
_entity_poly.entity_id
_entity_poly.type
_entity_poly.pdbx_seq_one_letter_code
_entity_poly.pdbx_strand_id
1 'polypeptide(L)'
;VNKKVPDGEFLLTKNKFQYTDGSIFSDEIQDLVAQKPNKKTLFAAPVGLLLYNAANPKYDTILKEYMTYPSEMRNQKLRDSLFVKFGHPEYVGRNLFWNKFFHTVGEAPVIYSDAKTKQSAKSINNRLINKGYWDAEVKTNVKRDSAGKKAEVDYIITHKDPTYIKDYFYRIPDQNVRSIYESRLEKSLVRKTQILDESVLEKEIARINTLMKEEGYYRFNDENQDIYFVADSLQSRKNVPVIMNISKDSLNTPYKKSTIGKITVSVANNLNDVNKLPLRDSLRGIDILRKDSAYSLNSLWLPVILKKGDSYSQSNLDLTRKNFIAMNNFTILKASDDFRKGSDSIIDVEYILRPLEKYEFNIATDLHYSQILRFGFSPSVSLTTRNVFGGAENLVTSFSGIIGTTKDSKNPDAVFNAYELSAQTSLQFPRLLVPFRKYYKVVPKKYSPITSINLGASVQNNIGLGRINFNTGLSYSANVDDGRVQHRLTLFNTQLSLTQNKDKYYDYFPGDNDIRKSIFDLYEVDHPDVNSDNYSYDQISAMILEDTPFITNLLNSDRNLLYNFMQSIYNKERQTQDVIISSIIYNFAYNEIGKKEYRNPLAFTAKVEVAGNFLNLITKREENYLVYGNTKTIFNIPFSQFVKFDLDFKKYFTFFNDRVKPHTLAFRQFVGIGIPYGNSSSMPFIRSYFNGGAYDIRAWVAFGGLGPADSQLDARVRSYAMDNVKLTSSVEYRLPLTDMFEAAFFTDAGNIWGLKDNGFGDQFKFKKFISQMGVGSGLGIRINVAYVTARLDFAYKMYDPNRQEGDKWVVDKIKPLQPTVNFAIGYPF
;
A
#
# COMPACT_ATOMS: atom_id res chain seq x y z
N VAL A 1 26.96 -2.13 -28.45
CA VAL A 1 25.92 -1.12 -28.20
C VAL A 1 25.22 -0.75 -29.50
N ASN A 2 25.93 -0.59 -30.63
CA ASN A 2 25.38 -0.10 -31.92
C ASN A 2 24.95 -1.20 -32.90
N LYS A 3 24.92 -2.45 -32.47
CA LYS A 3 24.75 -3.63 -33.35
C LYS A 3 23.45 -3.61 -34.18
N LYS A 4 22.44 -2.91 -33.70
CA LYS A 4 21.10 -2.82 -34.33
C LYS A 4 20.75 -1.40 -34.81
N VAL A 5 21.72 -0.52 -34.95
CA VAL A 5 21.53 0.82 -35.54
C VAL A 5 21.57 0.69 -37.05
N PRO A 6 20.54 1.13 -37.79
CA PRO A 6 20.52 1.09 -39.25
C PRO A 6 21.70 1.85 -39.87
N ASP A 7 22.04 1.47 -41.10
CA ASP A 7 23.11 2.16 -41.83
C ASP A 7 22.70 3.60 -42.19
N GLY A 8 23.61 4.54 -41.99
CA GLY A 8 23.32 5.97 -42.13
C GLY A 8 22.65 6.65 -40.94
N GLU A 9 22.23 5.92 -39.95
CA GLU A 9 21.63 6.44 -38.70
C GLU A 9 22.58 6.42 -37.53
N PHE A 10 22.27 7.19 -36.49
CA PHE A 10 23.11 7.33 -35.31
C PHE A 10 22.33 6.98 -34.04
N LEU A 11 22.95 6.20 -33.15
CA LEU A 11 22.43 5.97 -31.81
C LEU A 11 22.60 7.23 -30.96
N LEU A 12 21.52 7.73 -30.40
CA LEU A 12 21.58 8.82 -29.42
C LEU A 12 22.16 8.28 -28.10
N THR A 13 23.37 8.74 -27.75
CA THR A 13 24.10 8.23 -26.56
C THR A 13 24.03 9.15 -25.37
N LYS A 14 23.83 10.46 -25.59
CA LYS A 14 23.80 11.44 -24.54
C LYS A 14 23.10 12.73 -24.98
N ASN A 15 22.26 13.29 -24.11
CA ASN A 15 21.84 14.67 -24.09
C ASN A 15 22.65 15.38 -22.99
N LYS A 16 23.34 16.46 -23.35
CA LYS A 16 24.07 17.33 -22.41
C LYS A 16 23.35 18.65 -22.30
N PHE A 17 23.19 19.15 -21.10
CA PHE A 17 22.58 20.44 -20.83
C PHE A 17 23.69 21.36 -20.29
N GLN A 18 24.02 22.38 -21.04
CA GLN A 18 25.05 23.36 -20.72
C GLN A 18 24.36 24.70 -20.44
N TYR A 19 24.48 25.18 -19.24
CA TYR A 19 23.94 26.46 -18.84
C TYR A 19 25.08 27.48 -18.87
N THR A 20 24.83 28.59 -19.56
CA THR A 20 25.85 29.65 -19.71
C THR A 20 25.88 30.61 -18.51
N ASP A 21 24.76 30.68 -17.79
CA ASP A 21 24.49 31.66 -16.74
C ASP A 21 23.96 31.06 -15.44
N GLY A 22 24.22 29.76 -15.24
CA GLY A 22 23.81 29.01 -14.06
C GLY A 22 22.68 28.00 -14.35
N SER A 23 22.66 26.87 -13.64
CA SER A 23 21.65 25.84 -13.87
C SER A 23 20.35 26.18 -13.13
N ILE A 24 19.24 26.15 -13.85
CA ILE A 24 17.89 26.34 -13.32
C ILE A 24 16.97 25.25 -13.87
N PHE A 25 16.01 24.80 -13.07
CA PHE A 25 14.99 23.82 -13.47
C PHE A 25 15.53 22.55 -14.18
N SER A 26 16.75 22.12 -13.83
CA SER A 26 17.47 21.06 -14.54
C SER A 26 16.64 19.80 -14.74
N ASP A 27 15.87 19.39 -13.75
CA ASP A 27 15.02 18.20 -13.80
C ASP A 27 13.82 18.39 -14.74
N GLU A 28 13.14 19.55 -14.69
CA GLU A 28 12.01 19.88 -15.56
C GLU A 28 12.46 20.00 -17.03
N ILE A 29 13.63 20.58 -17.27
CA ILE A 29 14.18 20.76 -18.62
C ILE A 29 14.54 19.43 -19.25
N GLN A 30 15.11 18.50 -18.49
CA GLN A 30 15.44 17.17 -18.97
C GLN A 30 14.19 16.35 -19.34
N ASP A 31 13.05 16.63 -18.70
CA ASP A 31 11.79 15.96 -19.02
C ASP A 31 11.15 16.43 -20.32
N LEU A 32 11.45 17.63 -20.78
CA LEU A 32 10.92 18.22 -22.01
C LEU A 32 11.55 17.68 -23.30
N VAL A 33 12.62 16.89 -23.18
CA VAL A 33 13.32 16.37 -24.35
C VAL A 33 12.54 15.23 -24.99
N ALA A 34 12.19 15.41 -26.27
CA ALA A 34 11.40 14.44 -27.05
C ALA A 34 12.16 13.14 -27.35
N GLN A 35 13.49 13.14 -27.26
CA GLN A 35 14.33 11.96 -27.37
C GLN A 35 15.27 11.84 -26.20
N LYS A 36 15.08 10.83 -25.36
CA LYS A 36 16.00 10.49 -24.28
C LYS A 36 16.86 9.30 -24.72
N PRO A 37 18.20 9.34 -24.51
CA PRO A 37 19.07 8.23 -24.83
C PRO A 37 18.69 7.00 -24.00
N ASN A 38 19.09 5.81 -24.48
CA ASN A 38 18.88 4.57 -23.73
C ASN A 38 19.42 4.69 -22.31
N LYS A 39 18.66 4.18 -21.34
CA LYS A 39 18.97 4.33 -19.90
C LYS A 39 20.31 3.70 -19.56
N LYS A 40 21.16 4.48 -18.90
CA LYS A 40 22.42 3.98 -18.31
C LYS A 40 22.16 3.73 -16.83
N THR A 41 22.34 2.50 -16.38
CA THR A 41 21.95 2.06 -15.03
C THR A 41 23.15 1.54 -14.24
N LEU A 42 23.40 0.27 -14.25
CA LEU A 42 24.46 -0.35 -13.47
C LEU A 42 25.84 0.01 -14.06
N PHE A 43 26.75 0.56 -13.25
CA PHE A 43 28.10 0.98 -13.71
C PHE A 43 28.08 1.85 -14.98
N ALA A 44 27.09 2.73 -15.13
CA ALA A 44 26.88 3.56 -16.32
C ALA A 44 26.66 2.80 -17.64
N ALA A 45 26.33 1.51 -17.59
CA ALA A 45 26.03 0.68 -18.77
C ALA A 45 24.54 0.76 -19.15
N PRO A 46 24.17 0.80 -20.45
CA PRO A 46 22.79 0.77 -20.93
C PRO A 46 22.27 -0.68 -20.94
N VAL A 47 21.90 -1.19 -19.77
CA VAL A 47 21.53 -2.61 -19.59
C VAL A 47 20.33 -2.98 -20.48
N GLY A 48 19.30 -2.12 -20.58
CA GLY A 48 18.16 -2.36 -21.46
C GLY A 48 18.55 -2.54 -22.92
N LEU A 49 19.42 -1.66 -23.42
CA LEU A 49 19.94 -1.75 -24.78
C LEU A 49 20.83 -2.99 -25.01
N LEU A 50 21.63 -3.39 -24.01
CA LEU A 50 22.43 -4.60 -24.07
C LEU A 50 21.56 -5.86 -24.15
N LEU A 51 20.50 -5.94 -23.36
CA LEU A 51 19.50 -7.01 -23.42
C LEU A 51 18.83 -7.06 -24.79
N TYR A 52 18.36 -5.93 -25.30
CA TYR A 52 17.78 -5.86 -26.65
C TYR A 52 18.75 -6.30 -27.75
N ASN A 53 20.01 -5.92 -27.65
CA ASN A 53 21.06 -6.32 -28.59
C ASN A 53 21.44 -7.82 -28.49
N ALA A 54 21.18 -8.47 -27.36
CA ALA A 54 21.36 -9.92 -27.17
C ALA A 54 20.31 -10.73 -27.96
N ALA A 55 19.12 -10.14 -28.18
CA ALA A 55 18.13 -10.76 -29.07
C ALA A 55 18.60 -10.76 -30.54
N ASN A 56 18.35 -11.85 -31.26
CA ASN A 56 18.75 -11.98 -32.67
C ASN A 56 17.64 -11.43 -33.59
N PRO A 57 17.88 -10.33 -34.35
CA PRO A 57 16.85 -9.73 -35.22
C PRO A 57 16.39 -10.62 -36.37
N LYS A 58 17.19 -11.57 -36.79
CA LYS A 58 16.83 -12.49 -37.89
C LYS A 58 15.65 -13.42 -37.55
N TYR A 59 15.27 -13.48 -36.29
CA TYR A 59 14.17 -14.33 -35.82
C TYR A 59 12.79 -13.63 -35.87
N ASP A 60 12.71 -12.29 -36.02
CA ASP A 60 11.47 -11.58 -35.78
C ASP A 60 10.43 -11.71 -36.90
N THR A 61 10.85 -11.73 -38.16
CA THR A 61 9.90 -11.75 -39.29
C THR A 61 9.70 -13.13 -39.89
N ILE A 62 10.81 -13.77 -40.26
CA ILE A 62 10.76 -15.08 -40.93
C ILE A 62 10.31 -16.19 -39.98
N LEU A 63 10.73 -16.11 -38.71
CA LEU A 63 10.37 -17.09 -37.71
C LEU A 63 8.95 -16.89 -37.18
N LYS A 64 8.49 -15.64 -37.11
CA LYS A 64 7.10 -15.33 -36.80
C LYS A 64 6.17 -15.89 -37.87
N GLU A 65 6.53 -15.74 -39.13
CA GLU A 65 5.81 -16.34 -40.26
C GLU A 65 5.80 -17.88 -40.18
N TYR A 66 6.96 -18.51 -39.88
CA TYR A 66 7.06 -19.97 -39.69
C TYR A 66 6.24 -20.46 -38.48
N MET A 67 6.18 -19.71 -37.41
CA MET A 67 5.42 -20.08 -36.20
C MET A 67 3.90 -19.90 -36.38
N THR A 68 3.48 -18.91 -37.20
CA THR A 68 2.06 -18.56 -37.33
C THR A 68 1.41 -19.30 -38.52
N TYR A 69 2.11 -19.34 -39.67
CA TYR A 69 1.59 -19.94 -40.93
C TYR A 69 2.67 -20.75 -41.65
N PRO A 70 3.14 -21.87 -41.09
CA PRO A 70 4.24 -22.62 -41.67
C PRO A 70 3.93 -23.20 -43.05
N SER A 71 2.67 -23.50 -43.32
CA SER A 71 2.20 -24.02 -44.59
C SER A 71 2.13 -22.98 -45.72
N GLU A 72 2.04 -21.68 -45.36
CA GLU A 72 1.90 -20.56 -46.27
C GLU A 72 3.23 -19.92 -46.65
N MET A 73 4.33 -20.36 -46.07
CA MET A 73 5.65 -19.83 -46.40
C MET A 73 6.01 -20.08 -47.87
N ARG A 74 6.19 -18.97 -48.62
CA ARG A 74 6.51 -19.01 -50.07
C ARG A 74 7.85 -19.69 -50.38
N ASN A 75 8.81 -19.66 -49.48
CA ASN A 75 10.11 -20.28 -49.66
C ASN A 75 10.16 -21.63 -48.95
N GLN A 76 9.80 -22.69 -49.65
CA GLN A 76 9.81 -24.06 -49.12
C GLN A 76 11.20 -24.52 -48.63
N LYS A 77 12.28 -24.18 -49.34
CA LYS A 77 13.65 -24.55 -48.92
C LYS A 77 14.02 -23.92 -47.59
N LEU A 78 13.57 -22.67 -47.33
CA LEU A 78 13.77 -21.99 -46.06
C LEU A 78 12.94 -22.64 -44.96
N ARG A 79 11.67 -22.99 -45.25
CA ARG A 79 10.79 -23.72 -44.33
C ARG A 79 11.40 -25.05 -43.90
N ASP A 80 11.88 -25.84 -44.85
CA ASP A 80 12.47 -27.15 -44.60
C ASP A 80 13.78 -27.04 -43.81
N SER A 81 14.59 -26.01 -44.11
CA SER A 81 15.79 -25.68 -43.32
C SER A 81 15.47 -25.25 -41.90
N LEU A 82 14.40 -24.50 -41.67
CA LEU A 82 13.91 -24.09 -40.34
C LEU A 82 13.36 -25.29 -39.57
N PHE A 83 12.67 -26.22 -40.28
CA PHE A 83 12.16 -27.44 -39.69
C PHE A 83 13.29 -28.36 -39.23
N VAL A 84 14.33 -28.55 -40.06
CA VAL A 84 15.52 -29.32 -39.68
C VAL A 84 16.27 -28.70 -38.48
N LYS A 85 16.33 -27.37 -38.44
CA LYS A 85 17.06 -26.64 -37.39
C LYS A 85 16.29 -26.54 -36.06
N PHE A 86 14.99 -26.39 -36.11
CA PHE A 86 14.15 -26.04 -34.93
C PHE A 86 13.04 -27.08 -34.64
N GLY A 87 12.79 -28.01 -35.58
CA GLY A 87 11.68 -28.95 -35.43
C GLY A 87 10.32 -28.36 -35.70
N HIS A 88 9.27 -28.95 -35.12
CA HIS A 88 7.89 -28.50 -35.27
C HIS A 88 7.72 -27.06 -34.74
N PRO A 89 6.86 -26.19 -35.36
CA PRO A 89 6.64 -24.82 -34.96
C PRO A 89 6.34 -24.62 -33.48
N GLU A 90 5.64 -25.56 -32.85
CA GLU A 90 5.35 -25.55 -31.40
C GLU A 90 6.61 -25.61 -30.54
N TYR A 91 7.64 -26.29 -30.97
CA TYR A 91 8.95 -26.41 -30.26
C TYR A 91 9.83 -25.19 -30.47
N VAL A 92 9.65 -24.48 -31.57
CA VAL A 92 10.38 -23.25 -31.87
C VAL A 92 10.03 -22.17 -30.85
N GLY A 93 8.76 -22.08 -30.44
CA GLY A 93 8.32 -21.15 -29.41
C GLY A 93 9.03 -21.33 -28.07
N ARG A 94 9.35 -22.56 -27.68
CA ARG A 94 10.13 -22.86 -26.46
C ARG A 94 11.61 -22.47 -26.61
N ASN A 95 12.19 -22.75 -27.75
CA ASN A 95 13.62 -22.45 -28.03
C ASN A 95 13.86 -20.94 -28.19
N LEU A 96 12.83 -20.19 -28.57
CA LEU A 96 12.90 -18.73 -28.73
C LEU A 96 12.50 -17.94 -27.49
N PHE A 97 12.12 -18.60 -26.41
CA PHE A 97 11.72 -17.93 -25.18
C PHE A 97 12.70 -16.83 -24.76
N TRP A 98 13.99 -17.14 -24.72
CA TRP A 98 15.03 -16.18 -24.34
C TRP A 98 15.19 -15.06 -25.37
N ASN A 99 15.07 -15.34 -26.67
CA ASN A 99 15.12 -14.29 -27.70
C ASN A 99 13.95 -13.32 -27.58
N LYS A 100 12.74 -13.84 -27.42
CA LYS A 100 11.53 -13.06 -27.20
C LYS A 100 11.60 -12.27 -25.88
N PHE A 101 12.09 -12.91 -24.82
CA PHE A 101 12.33 -12.29 -23.52
C PHE A 101 13.28 -11.11 -23.64
N PHE A 102 14.47 -11.29 -24.23
CA PHE A 102 15.47 -10.21 -24.39
C PHE A 102 14.95 -9.07 -25.28
N HIS A 103 14.14 -9.38 -26.28
CA HIS A 103 13.54 -8.38 -27.14
C HIS A 103 12.44 -7.59 -26.42
N THR A 104 11.61 -8.26 -25.61
CA THR A 104 10.49 -7.63 -24.89
C THR A 104 10.98 -6.83 -23.67
N VAL A 105 11.98 -7.34 -22.97
CA VAL A 105 12.54 -6.73 -21.75
C VAL A 105 13.59 -5.69 -22.07
N GLY A 106 14.28 -5.86 -23.20
CA GLY A 106 15.30 -4.95 -23.67
C GLY A 106 14.71 -3.62 -24.17
N GLU A 107 15.53 -2.59 -24.17
CA GLU A 107 15.20 -1.26 -24.68
C GLU A 107 15.77 -1.10 -26.09
N ALA A 108 14.90 -0.83 -27.09
CA ALA A 108 15.33 -0.60 -28.47
C ALA A 108 16.31 0.59 -28.57
N PRO A 109 17.24 0.59 -29.56
CA PRO A 109 18.15 1.70 -29.74
C PRO A 109 17.39 2.98 -30.07
N VAL A 110 17.67 4.05 -29.35
CA VAL A 110 17.09 5.36 -29.62
C VAL A 110 17.87 6.03 -30.75
N ILE A 111 17.26 6.10 -31.92
CA ILE A 111 17.86 6.70 -33.11
C ILE A 111 17.75 8.22 -33.05
N TYR A 112 18.85 8.91 -33.25
CA TYR A 112 18.90 10.36 -33.29
C TYR A 112 18.01 10.93 -34.39
N SER A 113 17.26 11.98 -34.09
CA SER A 113 16.42 12.73 -35.05
C SER A 113 16.60 14.23 -34.86
N ASP A 114 16.98 14.92 -35.94
CA ASP A 114 17.15 16.37 -35.93
C ASP A 114 15.83 17.10 -35.66
N ALA A 115 14.72 16.61 -36.23
CA ALA A 115 13.38 17.17 -35.99
C ALA A 115 12.98 17.14 -34.51
N LYS A 116 13.20 16.02 -33.85
CA LYS A 116 12.93 15.88 -32.42
C LYS A 116 13.88 16.70 -31.53
N THR A 117 15.13 16.90 -31.96
CA THR A 117 16.09 17.80 -31.30
C THR A 117 15.64 19.25 -31.34
N LYS A 118 15.20 19.72 -32.51
CA LYS A 118 14.65 21.08 -32.66
C LYS A 118 13.34 21.24 -31.87
N GLN A 119 12.47 20.26 -31.91
CA GLN A 119 11.25 20.23 -31.07
C GLN A 119 11.59 20.35 -29.57
N SER A 120 12.58 19.59 -29.10
CA SER A 120 13.05 19.65 -27.72
C SER A 120 13.57 21.04 -27.35
N ALA A 121 14.42 21.62 -28.19
CA ALA A 121 14.94 22.98 -27.97
C ALA A 121 13.82 24.02 -27.87
N LYS A 122 12.81 23.93 -28.75
CA LYS A 122 11.63 24.79 -28.72
C LYS A 122 10.82 24.60 -27.44
N SER A 123 10.60 23.34 -27.04
CA SER A 123 9.87 23.03 -25.79
C SER A 123 10.58 23.55 -24.56
N ILE A 124 11.91 23.41 -24.49
CA ILE A 124 12.73 23.94 -23.40
C ILE A 124 12.65 25.47 -23.38
N ASN A 125 12.79 26.13 -24.52
CA ASN A 125 12.72 27.59 -24.61
C ASN A 125 11.35 28.13 -24.17
N ASN A 126 10.27 27.52 -24.66
CA ASN A 126 8.91 27.88 -24.24
C ASN A 126 8.71 27.69 -22.73
N ARG A 127 9.23 26.58 -22.17
CA ARG A 127 9.15 26.34 -20.71
C ARG A 127 9.87 27.42 -19.91
N LEU A 128 11.04 27.85 -20.34
CA LEU A 128 11.78 28.95 -19.69
C LEU A 128 11.01 30.26 -19.78
N ILE A 129 10.44 30.59 -20.95
CA ILE A 129 9.58 31.76 -21.12
C ILE A 129 8.40 31.72 -20.16
N ASN A 130 7.67 30.57 -20.09
CA ASN A 130 6.53 30.40 -19.19
C ASN A 130 6.92 30.46 -17.71
N LYS A 131 8.18 30.12 -17.39
CA LYS A 131 8.76 30.25 -16.05
C LYS A 131 9.26 31.67 -15.72
N GLY A 132 9.05 32.63 -16.64
CA GLY A 132 9.42 34.03 -16.46
C GLY A 132 10.78 34.42 -16.98
N TYR A 133 11.47 33.60 -17.76
CA TYR A 133 12.73 33.92 -18.42
C TYR A 133 12.47 34.30 -19.86
N TRP A 134 11.89 35.46 -20.08
CA TRP A 134 11.38 35.90 -21.38
C TRP A 134 12.44 36.13 -22.47
N ASP A 135 13.68 36.31 -22.04
CA ASP A 135 14.82 36.53 -22.96
C ASP A 135 15.67 35.23 -23.08
N ALA A 136 15.14 34.09 -22.66
CA ALA A 136 15.84 32.80 -22.76
C ALA A 136 16.12 32.42 -24.22
N GLU A 137 17.24 31.75 -24.43
CA GLU A 137 17.64 31.22 -25.74
C GLU A 137 18.18 29.80 -25.57
N VAL A 138 17.73 28.87 -26.42
CA VAL A 138 18.21 27.47 -26.42
C VAL A 138 18.80 27.16 -27.80
N LYS A 139 20.10 26.89 -27.82
CA LYS A 139 20.85 26.44 -29.00
C LYS A 139 21.17 24.96 -28.90
N THR A 140 21.27 24.28 -30.04
CA THR A 140 21.63 22.86 -30.08
C THR A 140 22.91 22.68 -30.89
N ASN A 141 23.81 21.84 -30.37
CA ASN A 141 25.00 21.38 -31.08
C ASN A 141 25.02 19.84 -31.09
N VAL A 142 25.20 19.27 -32.29
CA VAL A 142 25.16 17.82 -32.47
C VAL A 142 26.52 17.30 -32.87
N LYS A 143 27.09 16.43 -32.02
CA LYS A 143 28.35 15.75 -32.31
C LYS A 143 28.03 14.36 -32.85
N ARG A 144 28.48 14.06 -34.07
CA ARG A 144 28.27 12.76 -34.72
C ARG A 144 29.61 12.02 -34.84
N ASP A 145 29.61 10.78 -34.39
CA ASP A 145 30.71 9.84 -34.60
C ASP A 145 30.26 8.81 -35.66
N SER A 146 30.72 9.00 -36.89
CA SER A 146 30.36 8.15 -38.04
C SER A 146 30.94 6.73 -37.89
N ALA A 147 32.15 6.57 -37.34
CA ALA A 147 32.80 5.28 -37.14
C ALA A 147 32.07 4.46 -36.07
N GLY A 148 31.65 5.11 -34.98
CA GLY A 148 30.92 4.49 -33.90
C GLY A 148 29.40 4.48 -34.08
N LYS A 149 28.85 5.06 -35.15
CA LYS A 149 27.39 5.24 -35.36
C LYS A 149 26.70 5.85 -34.10
N LYS A 150 27.28 6.92 -33.54
CA LYS A 150 26.81 7.57 -32.32
C LYS A 150 26.54 9.05 -32.52
N ALA A 151 25.54 9.59 -31.82
CA ALA A 151 25.28 11.01 -31.75
C ALA A 151 25.18 11.45 -30.28
N GLU A 152 25.71 12.63 -29.98
CA GLU A 152 25.48 13.36 -28.74
C GLU A 152 24.89 14.70 -29.06
N VAL A 153 23.91 15.12 -28.29
CA VAL A 153 23.25 16.43 -28.43
C VAL A 153 23.61 17.29 -27.23
N ASP A 154 24.20 18.45 -27.50
CA ASP A 154 24.45 19.48 -26.50
C ASP A 154 23.33 20.53 -26.62
N TYR A 155 22.50 20.71 -25.59
CA TYR A 155 21.55 21.81 -25.44
C TYR A 155 22.25 22.92 -24.65
N ILE A 156 22.52 24.04 -25.33
CA ILE A 156 23.15 25.21 -24.74
C ILE A 156 22.03 26.16 -24.34
N ILE A 157 21.85 26.33 -23.05
CA ILE A 157 20.74 27.06 -22.44
C ILE A 157 21.27 28.33 -21.83
N THR A 158 20.78 29.46 -22.32
CA THR A 158 21.01 30.79 -21.79
C THR A 158 19.68 31.32 -21.27
N HIS A 159 19.47 31.34 -19.99
CA HIS A 159 18.16 31.75 -19.43
C HIS A 159 18.07 33.26 -19.21
N LYS A 160 19.21 33.98 -19.10
CA LYS A 160 19.29 35.39 -18.73
C LYS A 160 18.58 35.71 -17.42
N ASP A 161 18.35 36.99 -17.15
CA ASP A 161 17.67 37.42 -15.94
C ASP A 161 16.18 37.11 -15.99
N PRO A 162 15.58 36.65 -14.88
CA PRO A 162 14.15 36.43 -14.84
C PRO A 162 13.37 37.75 -14.82
N THR A 163 12.15 37.70 -15.31
CA THR A 163 11.17 38.77 -15.22
C THR A 163 10.48 38.70 -13.87
N TYR A 164 10.50 39.77 -13.12
CA TYR A 164 9.88 39.87 -11.80
C TYR A 164 8.55 40.63 -11.85
N ILE A 165 7.63 40.28 -11.00
CA ILE A 165 6.39 41.03 -10.75
C ILE A 165 6.76 42.26 -9.91
N LYS A 166 6.76 43.45 -10.55
CA LYS A 166 7.03 44.72 -9.89
C LYS A 166 5.90 45.09 -8.90
N ASP A 167 4.68 45.09 -9.42
CA ASP A 167 3.47 45.40 -8.69
C ASP A 167 2.36 44.43 -9.12
N TYR A 168 1.54 44.09 -8.18
CA TYR A 168 0.38 43.25 -8.42
C TYR A 168 -0.89 44.05 -8.14
N PHE A 169 -1.69 44.23 -9.16
CA PHE A 169 -2.98 44.91 -9.12
C PHE A 169 -4.09 43.95 -9.51
N TYR A 170 -5.28 44.25 -9.06
CA TYR A 170 -6.47 43.52 -9.51
C TYR A 170 -7.56 44.53 -9.92
N ARG A 171 -8.26 44.21 -10.99
CA ARG A 171 -9.40 44.95 -11.47
C ARG A 171 -10.63 44.07 -11.43
N ILE A 172 -11.47 44.29 -10.48
CA ILE A 172 -12.69 43.51 -10.22
C ILE A 172 -13.84 44.55 -10.11
N PRO A 173 -14.57 44.75 -11.19
CA PRO A 173 -15.70 45.75 -11.17
C PRO A 173 -16.82 45.36 -10.24
N ASP A 174 -17.13 44.05 -10.12
CA ASP A 174 -18.17 43.53 -9.26
C ASP A 174 -17.74 43.63 -7.78
N GLN A 175 -18.46 44.42 -7.00
CA GLN A 175 -18.12 44.68 -5.59
C GLN A 175 -18.20 43.44 -4.71
N ASN A 176 -19.14 42.51 -4.98
CA ASN A 176 -19.31 41.31 -4.19
C ASN A 176 -18.15 40.34 -4.47
N VAL A 177 -17.83 40.13 -5.74
CA VAL A 177 -16.69 39.30 -6.15
C VAL A 177 -15.37 39.87 -5.63
N ARG A 178 -15.22 41.20 -5.66
CA ARG A 178 -14.07 41.90 -5.09
C ARG A 178 -13.93 41.64 -3.57
N SER A 179 -15.01 41.81 -2.84
CA SER A 179 -15.01 41.57 -1.39
C SER A 179 -14.61 40.15 -1.01
N ILE A 180 -15.08 39.14 -1.75
CA ILE A 180 -14.71 37.73 -1.55
C ILE A 180 -13.22 37.51 -1.86
N TYR A 181 -12.75 38.04 -2.99
CA TYR A 181 -11.34 37.93 -3.35
C TYR A 181 -10.44 38.57 -2.30
N GLU A 182 -10.77 39.80 -1.88
CA GLU A 182 -10.02 40.56 -0.87
C GLU A 182 -9.98 39.84 0.49
N SER A 183 -11.07 39.19 0.89
CA SER A 183 -11.16 38.42 2.14
C SER A 183 -10.24 37.19 2.15
N ARG A 184 -9.73 36.78 0.98
CA ARG A 184 -8.82 35.63 0.78
C ARG A 184 -7.53 36.04 0.07
N LEU A 185 -7.20 37.32 0.02
CA LEU A 185 -6.01 37.84 -0.67
C LEU A 185 -4.71 37.28 -0.10
N GLU A 186 -4.65 37.03 1.21
CA GLU A 186 -3.53 36.38 1.89
C GLU A 186 -3.17 35.01 1.29
N LYS A 187 -4.15 34.31 0.72
CA LYS A 187 -4.02 33.01 0.05
C LYS A 187 -3.66 33.11 -1.43
N SER A 188 -3.53 34.32 -1.98
CA SER A 188 -3.11 34.50 -3.37
C SER A 188 -1.73 33.90 -3.59
N LEU A 189 -1.57 33.22 -4.70
CA LEU A 189 -0.31 32.63 -5.13
C LEU A 189 0.59 33.66 -5.83
N VAL A 190 0.01 34.80 -6.25
CA VAL A 190 0.71 35.87 -6.97
C VAL A 190 1.14 36.96 -5.98
N ARG A 191 2.47 37.25 -5.93
CA ARG A 191 3.03 38.22 -4.98
C ARG A 191 4.01 39.18 -5.69
N LYS A 192 4.20 40.36 -5.15
CA LYS A 192 5.24 41.29 -5.56
C LYS A 192 6.64 40.65 -5.39
N THR A 193 7.57 41.05 -6.21
CA THR A 193 8.99 40.61 -6.21
C THR A 193 9.22 39.13 -6.51
N GLN A 194 8.20 38.36 -6.84
CA GLN A 194 8.38 36.99 -7.32
C GLN A 194 8.57 36.95 -8.84
N ILE A 195 9.16 35.88 -9.34
CA ILE A 195 9.30 35.62 -10.77
C ILE A 195 7.92 35.46 -11.39
N LEU A 196 7.70 36.04 -12.58
CA LEU A 196 6.47 35.95 -13.33
C LEU A 196 6.34 34.55 -13.99
N ASP A 197 5.93 33.55 -13.23
CA ASP A 197 5.71 32.18 -13.69
C ASP A 197 4.25 31.99 -14.10
N GLU A 198 4.02 31.69 -15.38
CA GLU A 198 2.69 31.46 -15.94
C GLU A 198 1.93 30.34 -15.21
N SER A 199 2.63 29.27 -14.80
CA SER A 199 2.01 28.18 -14.07
C SER A 199 1.47 28.59 -12.67
N VAL A 200 1.99 29.68 -12.11
CA VAL A 200 1.47 30.26 -10.87
C VAL A 200 0.20 31.07 -11.17
N LEU A 201 0.19 31.80 -12.29
CA LEU A 201 -1.01 32.53 -12.72
C LEU A 201 -2.16 31.58 -13.06
N GLU A 202 -1.90 30.49 -13.77
CA GLU A 202 -2.91 29.44 -14.05
C GLU A 202 -3.47 28.83 -12.77
N LYS A 203 -2.62 28.51 -11.81
CA LYS A 203 -3.05 28.01 -10.50
C LYS A 203 -3.87 29.03 -9.72
N GLU A 204 -3.54 30.31 -9.84
CA GLU A 204 -4.32 31.37 -9.22
C GLU A 204 -5.70 31.50 -9.89
N ILE A 205 -5.79 31.39 -11.22
CA ILE A 205 -7.08 31.32 -11.93
C ILE A 205 -7.92 30.16 -11.40
N ALA A 206 -7.36 28.95 -11.35
CA ALA A 206 -8.03 27.76 -10.85
C ALA A 206 -8.48 27.93 -9.38
N ARG A 207 -7.63 28.55 -8.53
CA ARG A 207 -7.97 28.86 -7.14
C ARG A 207 -9.15 29.83 -7.03
N ILE A 208 -9.15 30.88 -7.84
CA ILE A 208 -10.23 31.87 -7.84
C ILE A 208 -11.51 31.25 -8.36
N ASN A 209 -11.49 30.51 -9.45
CA ASN A 209 -12.65 29.78 -9.97
C ASN A 209 -13.26 28.85 -8.92
N THR A 210 -12.42 28.08 -8.26
CA THR A 210 -12.86 27.21 -7.14
C THR A 210 -13.49 28.04 -6.03
N LEU A 211 -12.81 29.11 -5.59
CA LEU A 211 -13.31 30.00 -4.55
C LEU A 211 -14.69 30.57 -4.90
N MET A 212 -14.86 31.07 -6.11
CA MET A 212 -16.11 31.68 -6.54
C MET A 212 -17.24 30.67 -6.65
N LYS A 213 -16.96 29.47 -7.18
CA LYS A 213 -17.93 28.36 -7.20
C LYS A 213 -18.37 27.94 -5.79
N GLU A 214 -17.43 27.91 -4.82
CA GLU A 214 -17.76 27.61 -3.43
C GLU A 214 -18.57 28.73 -2.75
N GLU A 215 -18.40 29.98 -3.16
CA GLU A 215 -19.14 31.14 -2.67
C GLU A 215 -20.49 31.37 -3.38
N GLY A 216 -20.85 30.47 -4.30
CA GLY A 216 -22.14 30.43 -4.93
C GLY A 216 -22.21 30.96 -6.35
N TYR A 217 -21.10 31.29 -6.97
CA TYR A 217 -21.11 31.83 -8.34
C TYR A 217 -20.97 30.71 -9.38
N TYR A 218 -22.06 30.09 -9.74
CA TYR A 218 -22.12 28.96 -10.68
C TYR A 218 -21.50 29.24 -12.06
N ARG A 219 -21.70 30.47 -12.58
CA ARG A 219 -21.21 30.85 -13.91
C ARG A 219 -19.70 31.09 -14.00
N PHE A 220 -18.99 31.06 -12.88
CA PHE A 220 -17.53 31.12 -12.89
C PHE A 220 -16.97 29.80 -13.40
N ASN A 221 -16.40 29.81 -14.61
CA ASN A 221 -15.72 28.65 -15.18
C ASN A 221 -14.52 29.09 -16.05
N ASP A 222 -13.63 28.15 -16.32
CA ASP A 222 -12.43 28.40 -17.12
C ASP A 222 -12.76 28.64 -18.61
N GLU A 223 -13.91 28.13 -19.09
CA GLU A 223 -14.32 28.23 -20.49
C GLU A 223 -14.74 29.66 -20.86
N ASN A 224 -15.26 30.43 -19.91
CA ASN A 224 -15.71 31.80 -20.14
C ASN A 224 -14.56 32.83 -20.15
N GLN A 225 -13.33 32.43 -19.79
CA GLN A 225 -12.17 33.31 -19.66
C GLN A 225 -12.42 34.60 -18.87
N ASP A 226 -13.29 34.51 -17.86
CA ASP A 226 -13.66 35.65 -17.00
C ASP A 226 -12.45 36.17 -16.20
N ILE A 227 -11.42 35.36 -16.00
CA ILE A 227 -10.20 35.68 -15.26
C ILE A 227 -9.02 35.63 -16.22
N TYR A 228 -8.31 36.75 -16.35
CA TYR A 228 -7.09 36.81 -17.12
C TYR A 228 -6.09 37.77 -16.50
N PHE A 229 -4.81 37.52 -16.79
CA PHE A 229 -3.71 38.35 -16.33
C PHE A 229 -3.15 39.16 -17.52
N VAL A 230 -2.83 40.42 -17.24
CA VAL A 230 -2.15 41.31 -18.17
C VAL A 230 -0.82 41.69 -17.54
N ALA A 231 0.27 41.37 -18.19
CA ALA A 231 1.61 41.81 -17.83
C ALA A 231 2.07 42.93 -18.78
N ASP A 232 2.26 44.15 -18.28
CA ASP A 232 2.69 45.28 -19.07
C ASP A 232 4.21 45.34 -19.17
N SER A 233 4.73 44.87 -20.30
CA SER A 233 6.18 44.83 -20.60
C SER A 233 6.71 46.04 -21.39
N LEU A 234 5.90 47.05 -21.66
CA LEU A 234 6.28 48.19 -22.51
C LEU A 234 7.42 49.02 -21.89
N GLN A 235 7.45 49.17 -20.57
CA GLN A 235 8.48 49.99 -19.88
C GLN A 235 9.70 49.16 -19.49
N SER A 236 9.54 47.93 -19.16
CA SER A 236 10.62 47.03 -18.70
C SER A 236 10.21 45.57 -18.88
N ARG A 237 11.11 44.75 -19.39
CA ARG A 237 10.94 43.28 -19.44
C ARG A 237 11.46 42.59 -18.18
N LYS A 238 12.23 43.32 -17.30
CA LYS A 238 12.78 42.73 -16.07
C LYS A 238 11.86 42.88 -14.86
N ASN A 239 11.12 44.00 -14.79
CA ASN A 239 10.21 44.30 -13.68
C ASN A 239 8.87 44.76 -14.24
N VAL A 240 7.90 43.87 -14.24
CA VAL A 240 6.63 44.05 -14.98
C VAL A 240 5.48 44.18 -13.96
N PRO A 241 4.67 45.22 -14.05
CA PRO A 241 3.40 45.25 -13.34
C PRO A 241 2.43 44.22 -13.91
N VAL A 242 1.77 43.50 -13.03
CA VAL A 242 0.79 42.48 -13.38
C VAL A 242 -0.58 42.87 -12.87
N ILE A 243 -1.56 42.86 -13.76
CA ILE A 243 -2.94 43.21 -13.46
C ILE A 243 -3.79 41.94 -13.69
N MET A 244 -4.42 41.46 -12.64
CA MET A 244 -5.46 40.46 -12.74
C MET A 244 -6.79 41.14 -13.04
N ASN A 245 -7.48 40.68 -14.05
CA ASN A 245 -8.82 41.17 -14.38
C ASN A 245 -9.83 40.05 -14.13
N ILE A 246 -10.91 40.38 -13.49
CA ILE A 246 -12.11 39.54 -13.39
C ILE A 246 -13.25 40.36 -13.97
N SER A 247 -13.66 40.07 -15.19
CA SER A 247 -14.73 40.78 -15.87
C SER A 247 -15.49 39.85 -16.77
N LYS A 248 -16.81 40.01 -16.81
CA LYS A 248 -17.63 39.33 -17.80
C LYS A 248 -17.40 39.96 -19.16
N ASP A 249 -17.40 39.08 -20.15
CA ASP A 249 -17.42 39.49 -21.55
C ASP A 249 -18.77 40.18 -21.86
N SER A 250 -18.73 41.33 -22.53
CA SER A 250 -19.78 42.06 -23.27
C SER A 250 -21.07 42.55 -22.57
N LEU A 251 -21.42 42.10 -21.38
CA LEU A 251 -22.69 42.48 -20.78
C LEU A 251 -22.54 43.11 -19.37
N ASN A 252 -21.96 44.14 -19.09
CA ASN A 252 -21.87 44.89 -17.82
C ASN A 252 -22.84 44.47 -16.66
N THR A 253 -23.27 43.20 -16.65
CA THR A 253 -24.16 42.61 -15.64
C THR A 253 -23.36 42.06 -14.51
N PRO A 254 -23.68 42.40 -13.26
CA PRO A 254 -22.98 41.88 -12.08
C PRO A 254 -23.10 40.35 -12.01
N TYR A 255 -22.09 39.69 -11.44
CA TYR A 255 -22.17 38.28 -11.13
C TYR A 255 -23.26 38.01 -10.12
N LYS A 256 -24.11 37.03 -10.41
CA LYS A 256 -25.21 36.67 -9.48
C LYS A 256 -24.86 35.40 -8.74
N LYS A 257 -25.02 35.39 -7.43
CA LYS A 257 -24.98 34.17 -6.63
C LYS A 257 -26.13 33.26 -7.03
N SER A 258 -25.85 32.00 -7.12
CA SER A 258 -26.83 30.98 -7.41
C SER A 258 -27.14 30.19 -6.15
N THR A 259 -28.42 29.87 -6.02
CA THR A 259 -28.93 29.06 -4.91
C THR A 259 -29.49 27.74 -5.44
N ILE A 260 -29.42 26.71 -4.61
CA ILE A 260 -29.96 25.38 -4.94
C ILE A 260 -31.50 25.49 -4.89
N GLY A 261 -32.10 25.18 -6.00
CA GLY A 261 -33.57 25.18 -6.13
C GLY A 261 -34.14 23.79 -5.81
N LYS A 262 -34.59 23.13 -6.84
CA LYS A 262 -35.09 21.77 -6.76
C LYS A 262 -33.95 20.77 -6.74
N ILE A 263 -34.02 19.78 -5.84
CA ILE A 263 -33.10 18.65 -5.85
C ILE A 263 -33.91 17.39 -6.16
N THR A 264 -33.57 16.70 -7.24
CA THR A 264 -34.27 15.51 -7.67
C THR A 264 -33.33 14.33 -7.70
N VAL A 265 -33.76 13.21 -7.10
CA VAL A 265 -33.07 11.92 -7.17
C VAL A 265 -34.00 10.92 -7.82
N SER A 266 -33.63 10.45 -8.99
CA SER A 266 -34.42 9.50 -9.78
C SER A 266 -33.75 8.13 -9.80
N VAL A 267 -34.48 7.07 -9.49
CA VAL A 267 -33.99 5.69 -9.58
C VAL A 267 -34.65 5.03 -10.78
N ALA A 268 -33.89 4.86 -11.87
CA ALA A 268 -34.37 4.35 -13.16
C ALA A 268 -33.33 3.43 -13.82
N ASN A 269 -33.80 2.49 -14.66
CA ASN A 269 -32.90 1.59 -15.38
C ASN A 269 -32.17 2.30 -16.54
N ASN A 270 -32.81 3.28 -17.15
CA ASN A 270 -32.22 4.09 -18.23
C ASN A 270 -32.81 5.51 -18.21
N LEU A 271 -32.24 6.43 -18.99
CA LEU A 271 -32.64 7.83 -19.01
C LEU A 271 -34.08 8.04 -19.52
N ASN A 272 -34.55 7.22 -20.45
CA ASN A 272 -35.87 7.37 -21.07
C ASN A 272 -37.02 6.97 -20.15
N ASP A 273 -36.73 6.24 -19.09
CA ASP A 273 -37.76 5.77 -18.14
C ASP A 273 -38.06 6.79 -17.05
N VAL A 274 -37.23 7.81 -16.85
CA VAL A 274 -37.36 8.75 -15.72
C VAL A 274 -38.73 9.44 -15.69
N ASN A 275 -39.23 9.88 -16.85
CA ASN A 275 -40.55 10.55 -16.92
C ASN A 275 -41.74 9.62 -16.68
N LYS A 276 -41.52 8.29 -16.72
CA LYS A 276 -42.56 7.26 -16.53
C LYS A 276 -42.57 6.68 -15.13
N LEU A 277 -41.71 7.17 -14.22
CA LEU A 277 -41.61 6.65 -12.86
C LEU A 277 -42.91 6.92 -12.08
N PRO A 278 -43.56 5.87 -11.54
CA PRO A 278 -44.89 6.01 -10.92
C PRO A 278 -44.86 6.61 -9.52
N LEU A 279 -43.79 6.38 -8.75
CA LEU A 279 -43.69 6.86 -7.38
C LEU A 279 -42.95 8.21 -7.33
N ARG A 280 -43.63 9.20 -6.79
CA ARG A 280 -43.09 10.55 -6.58
C ARG A 280 -43.24 10.93 -5.12
N ASP A 281 -42.15 10.88 -4.41
CA ASP A 281 -42.09 11.18 -2.98
C ASP A 281 -41.24 12.45 -2.75
N SER A 282 -41.41 13.07 -1.58
CA SER A 282 -40.51 14.13 -1.16
C SER A 282 -40.07 13.88 0.29
N LEU A 283 -38.75 14.00 0.54
CA LEU A 283 -38.19 13.86 1.86
C LEU A 283 -37.22 15.01 2.16
N ARG A 284 -37.52 15.83 3.15
CA ARG A 284 -36.64 16.90 3.62
C ARG A 284 -36.16 17.84 2.52
N GLY A 285 -37.03 18.17 1.57
CA GLY A 285 -36.77 19.11 0.47
C GLY A 285 -36.10 18.47 -0.77
N ILE A 286 -36.00 17.14 -0.83
CA ILE A 286 -35.51 16.40 -1.98
C ILE A 286 -36.67 15.61 -2.59
N ASP A 287 -36.88 15.79 -3.89
CA ASP A 287 -37.87 15.04 -4.64
C ASP A 287 -37.24 13.70 -5.09
N ILE A 288 -37.91 12.60 -4.81
CA ILE A 288 -37.45 11.25 -5.08
C ILE A 288 -38.43 10.57 -6.03
N LEU A 289 -37.92 10.20 -7.22
CA LEU A 289 -38.67 9.50 -8.22
C LEU A 289 -38.13 8.07 -8.33
N ARG A 290 -39.01 7.08 -8.27
CA ARG A 290 -38.62 5.67 -8.29
C ARG A 290 -39.68 4.78 -8.91
N LYS A 291 -39.23 3.64 -9.45
CA LYS A 291 -40.11 2.64 -10.05
C LYS A 291 -40.95 1.92 -9.00
N ASP A 292 -40.35 1.63 -7.86
CA ASP A 292 -40.90 0.84 -6.76
C ASP A 292 -40.32 1.30 -5.41
N SER A 293 -40.70 0.63 -4.35
CA SER A 293 -40.22 0.91 -3.00
C SER A 293 -39.01 0.07 -2.57
N ALA A 294 -38.27 -0.52 -3.51
CA ALA A 294 -37.10 -1.34 -3.20
C ALA A 294 -36.03 -0.60 -2.40
N TYR A 295 -35.86 0.70 -2.66
CA TYR A 295 -34.99 1.57 -1.87
C TYR A 295 -35.83 2.50 -1.00
N SER A 296 -35.50 2.58 0.28
CA SER A 296 -36.15 3.50 1.21
C SER A 296 -35.83 4.97 0.87
N LEU A 297 -36.74 5.87 1.20
CA LEU A 297 -36.52 7.30 1.00
C LEU A 297 -35.29 7.83 1.75
N ASN A 298 -35.06 7.29 2.95
CA ASN A 298 -33.89 7.65 3.75
C ASN A 298 -32.56 7.25 3.10
N SER A 299 -32.49 6.10 2.44
CA SER A 299 -31.25 5.66 1.76
C SER A 299 -30.91 6.53 0.55
N LEU A 300 -31.90 7.10 -0.11
CA LEU A 300 -31.73 8.01 -1.24
C LEU A 300 -31.48 9.47 -0.79
N TRP A 301 -32.02 9.86 0.36
CA TRP A 301 -31.77 11.16 0.95
C TRP A 301 -30.40 11.28 1.61
N LEU A 302 -29.91 10.22 2.24
CA LEU A 302 -28.72 10.24 3.08
C LEU A 302 -27.44 10.66 2.33
N PRO A 303 -27.17 10.21 1.09
CA PRO A 303 -25.99 10.61 0.33
C PRO A 303 -25.98 12.07 -0.09
N VAL A 304 -27.14 12.72 -0.16
CA VAL A 304 -27.28 14.09 -0.65
C VAL A 304 -26.82 15.07 0.42
N ILE A 305 -25.79 15.85 0.13
CA ILE A 305 -25.26 16.89 1.02
C ILE A 305 -26.03 18.21 0.86
N LEU A 306 -26.49 18.47 -0.35
CA LEU A 306 -27.20 19.68 -0.76
C LEU A 306 -28.54 19.86 -0.01
N LYS A 307 -28.94 21.11 0.19
CA LYS A 307 -30.25 21.48 0.69
C LYS A 307 -30.83 22.56 -0.20
N LYS A 308 -32.14 22.53 -0.36
CA LYS A 308 -32.88 23.60 -1.05
C LYS A 308 -32.67 24.95 -0.34
N GLY A 309 -32.30 25.98 -1.10
CA GLY A 309 -32.00 27.30 -0.59
C GLY A 309 -30.55 27.55 -0.16
N ASP A 310 -29.72 26.50 -0.07
CA ASP A 310 -28.28 26.67 0.17
C ASP A 310 -27.65 27.40 -1.01
N SER A 311 -26.57 28.12 -0.75
CA SER A 311 -25.71 28.66 -1.80
C SER A 311 -25.12 27.51 -2.64
N TYR A 312 -24.98 27.74 -3.93
CA TYR A 312 -24.30 26.75 -4.79
C TYR A 312 -22.89 26.45 -4.28
N SER A 313 -22.48 25.20 -4.36
CA SER A 313 -21.13 24.75 -4.02
C SER A 313 -20.79 23.53 -4.86
N GLN A 314 -19.75 23.65 -5.68
CA GLN A 314 -19.27 22.56 -6.55
C GLN A 314 -18.82 21.37 -5.74
N SER A 315 -18.10 21.60 -4.65
CA SER A 315 -17.60 20.51 -3.79
C SER A 315 -18.74 19.72 -3.15
N ASN A 316 -19.86 20.34 -2.79
CA ASN A 316 -21.01 19.62 -2.25
C ASN A 316 -21.72 18.75 -3.30
N LEU A 317 -21.76 19.21 -4.56
CA LEU A 317 -22.26 18.41 -5.68
C LEU A 317 -21.38 17.17 -5.93
N ASP A 318 -20.07 17.38 -6.02
CA ASP A 318 -19.13 16.30 -6.26
C ASP A 318 -19.10 15.30 -5.11
N LEU A 319 -19.24 15.79 -3.87
CA LEU A 319 -19.33 14.95 -2.69
C LEU A 319 -20.63 14.13 -2.66
N THR A 320 -21.76 14.71 -3.08
CA THR A 320 -23.02 13.97 -3.23
C THR A 320 -22.87 12.85 -4.26
N ARG A 321 -22.22 13.14 -5.39
CA ARG A 321 -21.91 12.13 -6.42
C ARG A 321 -21.02 11.01 -5.88
N LYS A 322 -19.93 11.37 -5.18
CA LYS A 322 -19.03 10.39 -4.52
C LYS A 322 -19.78 9.53 -3.50
N ASN A 323 -20.68 10.12 -2.71
CA ASN A 323 -21.48 9.37 -1.73
C ASN A 323 -22.37 8.32 -2.39
N PHE A 324 -23.03 8.62 -3.50
CA PHE A 324 -23.83 7.63 -4.23
C PHE A 324 -23.00 6.48 -4.77
N ILE A 325 -21.82 6.78 -5.32
CA ILE A 325 -20.88 5.76 -5.81
C ILE A 325 -20.37 4.88 -4.65
N ALA A 326 -20.03 5.51 -3.51
CA ALA A 326 -19.49 4.81 -2.34
C ALA A 326 -20.48 3.81 -1.72
N MET A 327 -21.78 3.96 -1.95
CA MET A 327 -22.78 3.00 -1.49
C MET A 327 -22.66 1.64 -2.19
N ASN A 328 -22.00 1.57 -3.34
CA ASN A 328 -21.90 0.35 -4.16
C ASN A 328 -23.26 -0.30 -4.48
N ASN A 329 -24.28 0.53 -4.64
CA ASN A 329 -25.66 0.13 -5.00
C ASN A 329 -26.12 0.76 -6.31
N PHE A 330 -25.46 1.82 -6.75
CA PHE A 330 -25.87 2.60 -7.89
C PHE A 330 -24.74 2.94 -8.84
N THR A 331 -25.08 3.01 -10.12
CA THR A 331 -24.31 3.73 -11.14
C THR A 331 -25.03 5.04 -11.46
N ILE A 332 -24.32 6.14 -11.56
CA ILE A 332 -24.88 7.43 -11.93
C ILE A 332 -24.99 7.49 -13.46
N LEU A 333 -26.21 7.54 -13.97
CA LEU A 333 -26.47 7.71 -15.40
C LEU A 333 -26.35 9.17 -15.84
N LYS A 334 -26.83 10.08 -14.99
CA LYS A 334 -26.76 11.53 -15.18
C LYS A 334 -26.63 12.22 -13.86
N ALA A 335 -25.79 13.23 -13.80
CA ALA A 335 -25.76 14.22 -12.74
C ALA A 335 -25.67 15.57 -13.41
N SER A 336 -26.70 16.36 -13.30
CA SER A 336 -26.80 17.70 -13.88
C SER A 336 -27.18 18.73 -12.84
N ASP A 337 -26.69 19.94 -13.06
CA ASP A 337 -26.93 21.15 -12.33
C ASP A 337 -27.19 22.24 -13.36
N ASP A 338 -28.45 22.49 -13.65
CA ASP A 338 -28.89 23.40 -14.68
C ASP A 338 -29.70 24.57 -14.08
N PHE A 339 -29.63 25.73 -14.72
CA PHE A 339 -30.53 26.82 -14.34
C PHE A 339 -31.99 26.41 -14.50
N ARG A 340 -32.80 26.76 -13.50
CA ARG A 340 -34.25 26.65 -13.60
C ARG A 340 -34.77 27.50 -14.76
N LYS A 341 -35.66 26.96 -15.59
CA LYS A 341 -36.29 27.73 -16.68
C LYS A 341 -36.85 29.06 -16.17
N GLY A 342 -36.38 30.16 -16.79
CA GLY A 342 -36.77 31.52 -16.43
C GLY A 342 -36.05 32.11 -15.23
N SER A 343 -35.02 31.48 -14.69
CA SER A 343 -34.19 32.02 -13.62
C SER A 343 -32.72 32.00 -14.04
N ASP A 344 -31.97 33.01 -13.62
CA ASP A 344 -30.52 33.12 -13.82
C ASP A 344 -29.70 32.94 -12.54
N SER A 345 -30.39 32.58 -11.44
CA SER A 345 -29.79 32.45 -10.10
C SER A 345 -30.26 31.23 -9.32
N ILE A 346 -31.26 30.49 -9.82
CA ILE A 346 -31.72 29.26 -9.18
C ILE A 346 -31.25 28.06 -10.00
N ILE A 347 -30.54 27.13 -9.36
CA ILE A 347 -30.02 25.93 -9.98
C ILE A 347 -30.82 24.73 -9.47
N ASP A 348 -31.40 24.00 -10.40
CA ASP A 348 -32.01 22.71 -10.14
C ASP A 348 -31.00 21.60 -10.36
N VAL A 349 -30.92 20.67 -9.41
CA VAL A 349 -29.95 19.56 -9.42
C VAL A 349 -30.69 18.24 -9.59
N GLU A 350 -30.23 17.45 -10.53
CA GLU A 350 -30.79 16.13 -10.81
C GLU A 350 -29.74 15.04 -10.79
N TYR A 351 -29.99 13.98 -10.03
CA TYR A 351 -29.21 12.74 -10.06
C TYR A 351 -30.09 11.61 -10.56
N ILE A 352 -29.71 10.98 -11.66
CA ILE A 352 -30.38 9.79 -12.19
C ILE A 352 -29.49 8.59 -11.91
N LEU A 353 -29.99 7.69 -11.08
CA LEU A 353 -29.27 6.55 -10.55
C LEU A 353 -29.84 5.27 -11.18
N ARG A 354 -28.96 4.39 -11.67
CA ARG A 354 -29.32 3.04 -12.06
C ARG A 354 -28.89 2.08 -10.97
N PRO A 355 -29.82 1.27 -10.42
CA PRO A 355 -29.45 0.21 -9.50
C PRO A 355 -28.45 -0.76 -10.15
N LEU A 356 -27.42 -1.16 -9.40
CA LEU A 356 -26.56 -2.27 -9.76
C LEU A 356 -27.35 -3.58 -9.59
N GLU A 357 -26.88 -4.64 -10.24
CA GLU A 357 -27.46 -5.97 -10.08
C GLU A 357 -27.50 -6.38 -8.61
N LYS A 358 -28.64 -6.98 -8.20
CA LYS A 358 -28.84 -7.35 -6.79
C LYS A 358 -27.80 -8.34 -6.28
N TYR A 359 -27.38 -9.25 -7.14
CA TYR A 359 -26.39 -10.28 -6.86
C TYR A 359 -25.18 -10.09 -7.74
N GLU A 360 -24.00 -10.06 -7.11
CA GLU A 360 -22.72 -10.06 -7.80
C GLU A 360 -21.89 -11.23 -7.27
N PHE A 361 -21.48 -12.08 -8.17
CA PHE A 361 -20.65 -13.24 -7.90
C PHE A 361 -19.23 -12.98 -8.40
N ASN A 362 -18.25 -13.13 -7.53
CA ASN A 362 -16.85 -12.92 -7.85
C ASN A 362 -16.03 -14.15 -7.48
N ILE A 363 -15.18 -14.59 -8.41
CA ILE A 363 -14.21 -15.66 -8.20
C ILE A 363 -12.83 -15.03 -8.34
N ALA A 364 -11.99 -15.23 -7.36
CA ALA A 364 -10.60 -14.82 -7.41
C ALA A 364 -9.68 -15.96 -6.98
N THR A 365 -8.46 -15.90 -7.39
CA THR A 365 -7.44 -16.86 -6.98
C THR A 365 -6.11 -16.16 -6.84
N ASP A 366 -5.44 -16.43 -5.73
CA ASP A 366 -4.14 -15.86 -5.42
C ASP A 366 -3.10 -16.96 -5.28
N LEU A 367 -1.88 -16.68 -5.71
CA LEU A 367 -0.72 -17.52 -5.46
C LEU A 367 0.08 -16.89 -4.31
N HIS A 368 0.34 -17.67 -3.29
CA HIS A 368 1.11 -17.23 -2.13
C HIS A 368 2.45 -17.94 -2.09
N TYR A 369 3.47 -17.18 -1.75
CA TYR A 369 4.76 -17.72 -1.36
C TYR A 369 5.26 -16.97 -0.14
N SER A 370 5.64 -17.70 0.88
CA SER A 370 6.29 -17.15 2.07
C SER A 370 7.32 -18.14 2.61
N GLN A 371 8.09 -17.72 3.61
CA GLN A 371 9.04 -18.62 4.23
C GLN A 371 8.37 -19.67 5.13
N ILE A 372 7.15 -19.40 5.56
CA ILE A 372 6.32 -20.34 6.33
C ILE A 372 5.56 -21.27 5.38
N LEU A 373 4.87 -20.66 4.42
CA LEU A 373 4.16 -21.36 3.35
C LEU A 373 5.01 -21.32 2.07
N ARG A 374 5.77 -22.36 1.78
CA ARG A 374 6.70 -22.40 0.63
C ARG A 374 6.00 -22.12 -0.70
N PHE A 375 4.81 -22.66 -0.87
CA PHE A 375 3.94 -22.42 -2.01
C PHE A 375 2.50 -22.62 -1.54
N GLY A 376 1.61 -21.71 -1.91
CA GLY A 376 0.19 -21.80 -1.59
C GLY A 376 -0.66 -21.26 -2.73
N PHE A 377 -1.81 -21.89 -2.90
CA PHE A 377 -2.88 -21.52 -3.81
C PHE A 377 -4.10 -21.14 -2.97
N SER A 378 -4.67 -19.97 -3.23
CA SER A 378 -5.80 -19.44 -2.47
C SER A 378 -6.97 -19.10 -3.38
N PRO A 379 -7.87 -20.06 -3.66
CA PRO A 379 -9.14 -19.79 -4.30
C PRO A 379 -10.07 -19.05 -3.34
N SER A 380 -10.83 -18.11 -3.87
CA SER A 380 -11.88 -17.42 -3.14
C SER A 380 -13.11 -17.18 -4.01
N VAL A 381 -14.27 -17.29 -3.37
CA VAL A 381 -15.58 -17.05 -3.98
C VAL A 381 -16.32 -16.07 -3.09
N SER A 382 -16.88 -15.02 -3.65
CA SER A 382 -17.70 -14.09 -2.90
C SER A 382 -19.01 -13.77 -3.62
N LEU A 383 -20.08 -13.68 -2.81
CA LEU A 383 -21.39 -13.26 -3.22
C LEU A 383 -21.71 -11.93 -2.51
N THR A 384 -21.91 -10.88 -3.30
CA THR A 384 -22.44 -9.61 -2.79
C THR A 384 -23.93 -9.55 -3.08
N THR A 385 -24.74 -9.46 -2.04
CA THR A 385 -26.18 -9.19 -2.13
C THR A 385 -26.44 -7.75 -1.76
N ARG A 386 -26.90 -6.94 -2.72
CA ARG A 386 -27.15 -5.51 -2.53
C ARG A 386 -28.56 -5.26 -2.04
N ASN A 387 -28.71 -4.17 -1.31
CA ASN A 387 -29.97 -3.64 -0.83
C ASN A 387 -30.81 -4.66 -0.07
N VAL A 388 -30.20 -5.30 0.94
CA VAL A 388 -30.81 -6.44 1.65
C VAL A 388 -32.11 -6.07 2.36
N PHE A 389 -32.13 -4.88 3.00
CA PHE A 389 -33.26 -4.40 3.80
C PHE A 389 -33.92 -3.13 3.23
N GLY A 390 -33.59 -2.74 2.00
CA GLY A 390 -34.12 -1.54 1.37
C GLY A 390 -33.41 -0.24 1.75
N GLY A 391 -32.36 -0.29 2.56
CA GLY A 391 -31.58 0.87 3.00
C GLY A 391 -30.23 0.98 2.29
N ALA A 392 -30.08 0.31 1.14
CA ALA A 392 -28.85 0.17 0.37
C ALA A 392 -27.72 -0.56 1.14
N GLU A 393 -28.09 -1.48 2.00
CA GLU A 393 -27.16 -2.35 2.71
C GLU A 393 -26.57 -3.40 1.74
N ASN A 394 -25.30 -3.73 1.95
CA ASN A 394 -24.62 -4.79 1.20
C ASN A 394 -24.25 -5.94 2.14
N LEU A 395 -24.70 -7.14 1.82
CA LEU A 395 -24.28 -8.37 2.47
C LEU A 395 -23.24 -9.05 1.57
N VAL A 396 -22.01 -9.12 2.03
CA VAL A 396 -20.92 -9.80 1.33
C VAL A 396 -20.60 -11.07 2.07
N THR A 397 -20.84 -12.21 1.42
CA THR A 397 -20.47 -13.53 1.94
C THR A 397 -19.34 -14.10 1.09
N SER A 398 -18.23 -14.46 1.72
CA SER A 398 -17.06 -15.00 1.05
C SER A 398 -16.62 -16.33 1.66
N PHE A 399 -16.19 -17.22 0.79
CA PHE A 399 -15.51 -18.47 1.13
C PHE A 399 -14.13 -18.40 0.51
N SER A 400 -13.11 -18.70 1.29
CA SER A 400 -11.74 -18.79 0.78
C SER A 400 -11.04 -20.01 1.34
N GLY A 401 -10.13 -20.55 0.55
CA GLY A 401 -9.25 -21.61 0.95
C GLY A 401 -7.81 -21.21 0.70
N ILE A 402 -6.89 -21.67 1.53
CA ILE A 402 -5.45 -21.66 1.27
C ILE A 402 -5.03 -23.13 1.33
N ILE A 403 -4.40 -23.60 0.29
CA ILE A 403 -3.79 -24.93 0.26
C ILE A 403 -2.33 -24.74 -0.12
N GLY A 404 -1.43 -25.27 0.67
CA GLY A 404 -0.02 -25.02 0.46
C GLY A 404 0.92 -26.02 1.09
N THR A 405 2.19 -25.80 0.85
CA THR A 405 3.29 -26.64 1.34
C THR A 405 4.06 -25.87 2.41
N THR A 406 4.17 -26.43 3.60
CA THR A 406 5.06 -25.93 4.66
C THR A 406 6.25 -26.88 4.85
N LYS A 407 7.29 -26.41 5.54
CA LYS A 407 8.39 -27.28 5.96
C LYS A 407 7.92 -28.11 7.13
N ASP A 408 7.51 -29.35 6.87
CA ASP A 408 7.16 -30.31 7.89
C ASP A 408 8.41 -31.07 8.33
N SER A 409 8.64 -31.12 9.64
CA SER A 409 9.79 -31.86 10.22
C SER A 409 9.61 -33.38 10.20
N LYS A 410 8.33 -33.85 10.25
CA LYS A 410 8.01 -35.29 10.18
C LYS A 410 7.98 -35.84 8.75
N ASN A 411 7.49 -35.06 7.80
CA ASN A 411 7.36 -35.43 6.39
C ASN A 411 7.90 -34.33 5.50
N PRO A 412 9.23 -34.24 5.30
CA PRO A 412 9.85 -33.18 4.47
C PRO A 412 9.35 -33.15 3.03
N ASP A 413 8.88 -34.29 2.52
CA ASP A 413 8.42 -34.50 1.14
C ASP A 413 6.89 -34.35 0.98
N ALA A 414 6.17 -34.08 2.07
CA ALA A 414 4.73 -33.90 2.00
C ALA A 414 4.37 -32.65 1.19
N VAL A 415 3.60 -32.84 0.13
CA VAL A 415 3.05 -31.76 -0.70
C VAL A 415 1.67 -31.42 -0.17
N PHE A 416 1.36 -30.12 -0.05
CA PHE A 416 0.07 -29.62 0.44
C PHE A 416 -0.29 -30.04 1.86
N ASN A 417 0.67 -29.92 2.77
CA ASN A 417 0.52 -30.26 4.19
C ASN A 417 -0.04 -29.10 5.07
N ALA A 418 -0.26 -27.94 4.46
CA ALA A 418 -0.89 -26.80 5.12
C ALA A 418 -2.19 -26.40 4.39
N TYR A 419 -3.22 -26.13 5.18
CA TYR A 419 -4.48 -25.61 4.64
C TYR A 419 -5.13 -24.62 5.59
N GLU A 420 -5.89 -23.70 5.03
CA GLU A 420 -6.83 -22.86 5.75
C GLU A 420 -8.13 -22.79 4.94
N LEU A 421 -9.26 -23.00 5.61
CA LEU A 421 -10.59 -22.80 5.05
C LEU A 421 -11.28 -21.73 5.86
N SER A 422 -11.82 -20.70 5.22
CA SER A 422 -12.52 -19.62 5.90
C SER A 422 -13.83 -19.27 5.23
N ALA A 423 -14.82 -18.95 6.07
CA ALA A 423 -16.09 -18.38 5.68
C ALA A 423 -16.29 -17.07 6.41
N GLN A 424 -16.62 -16.02 5.68
CA GLN A 424 -16.83 -14.69 6.25
C GLN A 424 -18.09 -14.05 5.66
N THR A 425 -18.85 -13.40 6.54
CA THR A 425 -20.02 -12.60 6.14
C THR A 425 -19.88 -11.21 6.73
N SER A 426 -20.08 -10.18 5.90
CA SER A 426 -20.02 -8.76 6.26
C SER A 426 -21.30 -8.06 5.81
N LEU A 427 -22.08 -7.56 6.75
CA LEU A 427 -23.24 -6.72 6.48
C LEU A 427 -22.82 -5.25 6.63
N GLN A 428 -22.84 -4.51 5.53
CA GLN A 428 -22.39 -3.14 5.44
C GLN A 428 -23.57 -2.19 5.27
N PHE A 429 -23.63 -1.17 6.11
CA PHE A 429 -24.62 -0.09 6.06
C PHE A 429 -23.91 1.19 5.62
N PRO A 430 -24.37 1.87 4.55
CA PRO A 430 -23.75 3.13 4.09
C PRO A 430 -24.18 4.31 5.00
N ARG A 431 -24.14 4.10 6.30
CA ARG A 431 -24.50 5.06 7.36
C ARG A 431 -23.98 4.60 8.72
N LEU A 432 -23.95 5.49 9.68
CA LEU A 432 -23.72 5.08 11.08
C LEU A 432 -25.00 4.48 11.66
N LEU A 433 -24.87 3.27 12.22
CA LEU A 433 -25.88 2.65 13.06
C LEU A 433 -25.48 2.85 14.53
N VAL A 434 -25.97 3.93 15.11
CA VAL A 434 -25.77 4.25 16.53
C VAL A 434 -27.11 4.54 17.19
N PRO A 435 -27.27 4.29 18.48
CA PRO A 435 -28.54 4.50 19.19
C PRO A 435 -28.97 5.99 19.26
N PHE A 436 -28.10 6.90 18.83
CA PHE A 436 -28.36 8.34 18.91
C PHE A 436 -28.99 8.88 17.62
N ARG A 437 -30.22 9.45 17.70
CA ARG A 437 -30.97 9.93 16.52
C ARG A 437 -30.27 11.05 15.72
N LYS A 438 -29.36 11.82 16.32
CA LYS A 438 -28.68 12.97 15.69
C LYS A 438 -27.20 12.74 15.43
N TYR A 439 -26.79 11.50 15.14
CA TYR A 439 -25.40 11.11 14.92
C TYR A 439 -24.69 11.94 13.82
N TYR A 440 -25.41 12.40 12.81
CA TYR A 440 -24.87 13.24 11.73
C TYR A 440 -24.35 14.62 12.23
N LYS A 441 -24.66 15.03 13.46
CA LYS A 441 -24.03 16.18 14.09
C LYS A 441 -22.64 15.87 14.62
N VAL A 442 -22.38 14.60 14.97
CA VAL A 442 -21.08 14.13 15.48
C VAL A 442 -20.17 13.74 14.32
N VAL A 443 -20.68 12.95 13.37
CA VAL A 443 -19.94 12.56 12.16
C VAL A 443 -20.73 13.05 10.95
N PRO A 444 -20.30 14.15 10.33
CA PRO A 444 -20.94 14.71 9.17
C PRO A 444 -21.05 13.74 8.00
N LYS A 445 -22.15 13.82 7.25
CA LYS A 445 -22.39 13.01 6.05
C LYS A 445 -21.27 13.10 5.00
N LYS A 446 -20.56 14.24 4.96
CA LYS A 446 -19.44 14.48 4.04
C LYS A 446 -18.27 13.51 4.21
N TYR A 447 -18.19 12.76 5.30
CA TYR A 447 -17.15 11.76 5.55
C TYR A 447 -17.57 10.35 5.12
N SER A 448 -18.72 10.21 4.44
CA SER A 448 -19.23 8.93 3.92
C SER A 448 -19.12 7.78 4.96
N PRO A 449 -19.72 7.94 6.15
CA PRO A 449 -19.54 6.98 7.22
C PRO A 449 -20.22 5.65 6.89
N ILE A 450 -19.55 4.55 7.23
CA ILE A 450 -20.02 3.18 7.01
C ILE A 450 -20.02 2.43 8.34
N THR A 451 -21.07 1.64 8.58
CA THR A 451 -21.09 0.63 9.64
C THR A 451 -21.00 -0.76 9.04
N SER A 452 -20.17 -1.62 9.58
CA SER A 452 -20.05 -3.02 9.15
C SER A 452 -20.18 -3.96 10.34
N ILE A 453 -21.03 -4.99 10.21
CA ILE A 453 -21.12 -6.10 11.14
C ILE A 453 -20.47 -7.29 10.45
N ASN A 454 -19.46 -7.86 11.08
CA ASN A 454 -18.68 -8.95 10.51
C ASN A 454 -18.82 -10.21 11.36
N LEU A 455 -18.98 -11.34 10.68
CA LEU A 455 -18.95 -12.67 11.26
C LEU A 455 -18.02 -13.53 10.41
N GLY A 456 -17.18 -14.34 11.04
CA GLY A 456 -16.28 -15.21 10.32
C GLY A 456 -15.93 -16.45 11.12
N ALA A 457 -15.65 -17.52 10.40
CA ALA A 457 -15.09 -18.74 10.95
C ALA A 457 -13.96 -19.23 10.04
N SER A 458 -12.90 -19.76 10.62
CA SER A 458 -11.84 -20.41 9.86
C SER A 458 -11.31 -21.63 10.57
N VAL A 459 -10.91 -22.62 9.78
CA VAL A 459 -10.16 -23.79 10.24
C VAL A 459 -8.83 -23.77 9.49
N GLN A 460 -7.74 -23.78 10.22
CA GLN A 460 -6.39 -23.79 9.64
C GLN A 460 -5.54 -24.91 10.25
N ASN A 461 -4.69 -25.46 9.43
CA ASN A 461 -3.61 -26.34 9.85
C ASN A 461 -2.30 -25.82 9.25
N ASN A 462 -1.51 -25.14 10.08
CA ASN A 462 -0.22 -24.60 9.72
C ASN A 462 0.83 -25.13 10.71
N ILE A 463 1.96 -25.61 10.19
CA ILE A 463 3.05 -26.11 11.03
C ILE A 463 2.55 -27.16 12.06
N GLY A 464 1.58 -28.01 11.64
CA GLY A 464 1.11 -29.15 12.40
C GLY A 464 0.10 -28.89 13.53
N LEU A 465 -0.06 -27.66 13.99
CA LEU A 465 -1.11 -27.30 14.94
C LEU A 465 -2.36 -26.82 14.21
N GLY A 466 -3.46 -27.54 14.40
CA GLY A 466 -4.77 -27.13 13.92
C GLY A 466 -5.34 -26.00 14.80
N ARG A 467 -6.03 -25.04 14.18
CA ARG A 467 -6.77 -23.98 14.88
C ARG A 467 -8.12 -23.76 14.26
N ILE A 468 -9.11 -23.60 15.12
CA ILE A 468 -10.45 -23.13 14.75
C ILE A 468 -10.62 -21.73 15.30
N ASN A 469 -10.96 -20.77 14.42
CA ASN A 469 -11.17 -19.40 14.81
C ASN A 469 -12.60 -18.97 14.49
N PHE A 470 -13.23 -18.26 15.42
CA PHE A 470 -14.49 -17.56 15.23
C PHE A 470 -14.26 -16.08 15.49
N ASN A 471 -14.71 -15.24 14.57
CA ASN A 471 -14.50 -13.80 14.63
C ASN A 471 -15.84 -13.06 14.49
N THR A 472 -16.06 -12.04 15.30
CA THR A 472 -17.18 -11.12 15.14
C THR A 472 -16.75 -9.69 15.48
N GLY A 473 -17.43 -8.70 14.93
CA GLY A 473 -17.12 -7.33 15.23
C GLY A 473 -18.10 -6.33 14.60
N LEU A 474 -18.26 -5.19 15.26
CA LEU A 474 -19.00 -4.04 14.79
C LEU A 474 -18.01 -2.92 14.48
N SER A 475 -17.90 -2.52 13.22
CA SER A 475 -16.95 -1.51 12.79
C SER A 475 -17.65 -0.24 12.28
N TYR A 476 -17.12 0.91 12.66
CA TYR A 476 -17.45 2.22 12.10
C TYR A 476 -16.25 2.76 11.36
N SER A 477 -16.45 3.21 10.13
CA SER A 477 -15.37 3.82 9.33
C SER A 477 -15.85 5.14 8.73
N ALA A 478 -14.90 6.06 8.58
CA ALA A 478 -15.13 7.35 7.94
C ALA A 478 -13.87 7.75 7.17
N ASN A 479 -14.08 8.31 5.98
CA ASN A 479 -13.01 8.80 5.11
C ASN A 479 -13.05 10.33 5.11
N VAL A 480 -11.92 10.94 5.41
CA VAL A 480 -11.76 12.40 5.43
C VAL A 480 -10.76 12.77 4.35
N ASP A 481 -10.88 14.01 3.84
CA ASP A 481 -9.92 14.60 2.94
C ASP A 481 -9.62 13.71 1.69
N ASP A 482 -10.70 13.38 1.01
CA ASP A 482 -10.70 12.57 -0.22
C ASP A 482 -10.00 11.20 -0.05
N GLY A 483 -10.19 10.60 1.13
CA GLY A 483 -9.64 9.28 1.46
C GLY A 483 -8.17 9.29 1.87
N ARG A 484 -7.52 10.46 2.03
CA ARG A 484 -6.17 10.54 2.62
C ARG A 484 -6.16 10.11 4.07
N VAL A 485 -7.19 10.51 4.81
CA VAL A 485 -7.35 10.19 6.23
C VAL A 485 -8.51 9.21 6.39
N GLN A 486 -8.23 8.10 7.03
CA GLN A 486 -9.23 7.10 7.37
C GLN A 486 -9.28 6.88 8.87
N HIS A 487 -10.47 6.86 9.41
CA HIS A 487 -10.75 6.50 10.79
C HIS A 487 -11.56 5.21 10.79
N ARG A 488 -11.16 4.23 11.59
CA ARG A 488 -11.93 3.01 11.82
C ARG A 488 -11.95 2.68 13.30
N LEU A 489 -13.15 2.61 13.86
CA LEU A 489 -13.40 2.16 15.22
C LEU A 489 -14.12 0.82 15.15
N THR A 490 -13.54 -0.24 15.69
CA THR A 490 -14.18 -1.54 15.81
C THR A 490 -14.52 -1.79 17.27
N LEU A 491 -15.79 -1.99 17.53
CA LEU A 491 -16.34 -2.36 18.85
C LEU A 491 -16.61 -3.85 18.87
N PHE A 492 -16.46 -4.47 20.02
CA PHE A 492 -16.76 -5.90 20.22
C PHE A 492 -16.03 -6.79 19.20
N ASN A 493 -14.79 -6.44 18.86
CA ASN A 493 -13.94 -7.29 18.03
C ASN A 493 -13.58 -8.54 18.84
N THR A 494 -14.42 -9.57 18.74
CA THR A 494 -14.26 -10.79 19.51
C THR A 494 -13.72 -11.90 18.63
N GLN A 495 -12.63 -12.50 19.05
CA GLN A 495 -12.00 -13.66 18.43
C GLN A 495 -11.93 -14.79 19.46
N LEU A 496 -12.52 -15.92 19.15
CA LEU A 496 -12.32 -17.19 19.83
C LEU A 496 -11.33 -18.01 19.01
N SER A 497 -10.23 -18.44 19.59
CA SER A 497 -9.24 -19.31 18.96
C SER A 497 -9.09 -20.59 19.76
N LEU A 498 -9.38 -21.73 19.15
CA LEU A 498 -9.28 -23.05 19.73
C LEU A 498 -8.16 -23.83 19.04
N THR A 499 -7.21 -24.32 19.79
CA THR A 499 -6.09 -25.09 19.27
C THR A 499 -6.37 -26.58 19.35
N GLN A 500 -6.21 -27.24 18.21
CA GLN A 500 -6.36 -28.70 18.08
C GLN A 500 -4.98 -29.37 18.10
N ASN A 501 -4.97 -30.70 18.40
CA ASN A 501 -3.75 -31.51 18.39
C ASN A 501 -2.62 -30.98 19.30
N LYS A 502 -2.97 -30.46 20.49
CA LYS A 502 -2.00 -29.86 21.45
C LYS A 502 -0.94 -30.85 21.90
N ASP A 503 -1.31 -32.13 21.96
CA ASP A 503 -0.45 -33.28 22.29
C ASP A 503 0.68 -33.49 21.27
N LYS A 504 0.45 -33.08 19.99
CA LYS A 504 1.42 -33.22 18.90
C LYS A 504 2.39 -32.06 18.79
N TYR A 505 2.39 -31.12 19.72
CA TYR A 505 3.25 -29.92 19.67
C TYR A 505 4.71 -30.27 19.39
N TYR A 506 5.26 -31.17 20.19
CA TYR A 506 6.69 -31.53 20.10
C TYR A 506 7.06 -32.31 18.84
N ASP A 507 6.09 -32.88 18.14
CA ASP A 507 6.30 -33.49 16.81
C ASP A 507 6.67 -32.46 15.74
N TYR A 508 6.12 -31.27 15.88
CA TYR A 508 6.31 -30.17 14.93
C TYR A 508 7.39 -29.17 15.34
N PHE A 509 7.79 -29.23 16.63
CA PHE A 509 8.84 -28.37 17.21
C PHE A 509 10.00 -29.23 17.75
N PRO A 510 10.83 -29.82 16.84
CA PRO A 510 11.86 -30.76 17.21
C PRO A 510 12.94 -30.15 18.10
N GLY A 511 13.23 -28.83 17.94
CA GLY A 511 14.18 -28.14 18.82
C GLY A 511 13.75 -28.10 20.28
N ASP A 512 12.46 -27.80 20.54
CA ASP A 512 11.90 -27.86 21.90
C ASP A 512 11.86 -29.30 22.43
N ASN A 513 11.60 -30.28 21.54
CA ASN A 513 11.59 -31.68 21.87
C ASN A 513 12.99 -32.20 22.27
N ASP A 514 14.04 -31.81 21.57
CA ASP A 514 15.41 -32.20 21.88
C ASP A 514 15.85 -31.68 23.24
N ILE A 515 15.53 -30.44 23.57
CA ILE A 515 15.81 -29.85 24.88
C ILE A 515 15.06 -30.62 25.99
N ARG A 516 13.78 -30.90 25.76
CA ARG A 516 12.97 -31.68 26.68
C ARG A 516 13.57 -33.07 26.93
N LYS A 517 13.93 -33.79 25.87
CA LYS A 517 14.54 -35.11 26.01
C LYS A 517 15.82 -35.05 26.81
N SER A 518 16.69 -34.08 26.58
CA SER A 518 17.96 -33.92 27.29
C SER A 518 17.76 -33.79 28.81
N ILE A 519 16.69 -33.14 29.26
CA ILE A 519 16.37 -33.05 30.70
C ILE A 519 15.71 -34.34 31.19
N PHE A 520 14.86 -34.99 30.41
CA PHE A 520 14.23 -36.24 30.78
C PHE A 520 15.30 -37.35 31.00
N ASP A 521 16.26 -37.43 30.10
CA ASP A 521 17.39 -38.37 30.19
C ASP A 521 18.17 -38.15 31.51
N LEU A 522 18.34 -36.89 31.94
CA LEU A 522 18.98 -36.59 33.24
C LEU A 522 18.08 -36.91 34.41
N TYR A 523 16.78 -36.64 34.33
CA TYR A 523 15.83 -36.90 35.43
C TYR A 523 15.60 -38.39 35.64
N GLU A 524 15.58 -39.20 34.57
CA GLU A 524 15.43 -40.66 34.63
C GLU A 524 16.58 -41.33 35.37
N VAL A 525 17.81 -40.75 35.35
CA VAL A 525 18.96 -41.26 36.11
C VAL A 525 18.70 -41.26 37.59
N ASP A 526 18.08 -40.18 38.14
CA ASP A 526 17.77 -40.03 39.55
C ASP A 526 16.40 -40.65 39.92
N HIS A 527 15.51 -40.83 38.95
CA HIS A 527 14.14 -41.33 39.10
C HIS A 527 13.81 -42.41 38.04
N PRO A 528 14.35 -43.61 38.11
CA PRO A 528 14.19 -44.66 37.10
C PRO A 528 12.75 -45.09 36.82
N ASP A 529 11.84 -44.90 37.79
CA ASP A 529 10.41 -45.21 37.62
C ASP A 529 9.64 -44.18 36.81
N VAL A 530 10.23 -43.01 36.57
CA VAL A 530 9.62 -41.92 35.83
C VAL A 530 10.15 -41.91 34.40
N ASN A 531 9.53 -42.71 33.53
CA ASN A 531 9.88 -42.86 32.14
C ASN A 531 8.65 -42.70 31.21
N SER A 532 8.90 -42.67 29.92
CA SER A 532 7.87 -42.49 28.89
C SER A 532 6.88 -43.64 28.76
N ASP A 533 7.18 -44.82 29.34
CA ASP A 533 6.29 -45.99 29.34
C ASP A 533 5.22 -45.88 30.42
N ASN A 534 5.58 -45.24 31.53
CA ASN A 534 4.70 -45.10 32.69
C ASN A 534 3.93 -43.76 32.72
N TYR A 535 4.53 -42.69 32.17
CA TYR A 535 3.97 -41.34 32.26
C TYR A 535 4.00 -40.61 30.91
N SER A 536 3.00 -39.78 30.69
CA SER A 536 3.04 -38.89 29.54
C SER A 536 4.15 -37.84 29.70
N TYR A 537 4.66 -37.37 28.62
CA TYR A 537 5.70 -36.33 28.60
C TYR A 537 5.30 -35.05 29.34
N ASP A 538 4.01 -34.71 29.37
CA ASP A 538 3.53 -33.55 30.14
C ASP A 538 3.53 -33.83 31.65
N GLN A 539 3.24 -35.04 32.04
CA GLN A 539 3.33 -35.47 33.46
C GLN A 539 4.77 -35.46 33.92
N ILE A 540 5.70 -35.99 33.12
CA ILE A 540 7.15 -35.94 33.45
C ILE A 540 7.62 -34.49 33.59
N SER A 541 7.22 -33.61 32.66
CA SER A 541 7.57 -32.19 32.74
C SER A 541 7.04 -31.53 34.03
N ALA A 542 5.83 -31.86 34.41
CA ALA A 542 5.24 -31.35 35.65
C ALA A 542 6.00 -31.88 36.90
N MET A 543 6.34 -33.18 36.94
CA MET A 543 7.13 -33.78 38.05
C MET A 543 8.49 -33.11 38.17
N ILE A 544 9.19 -32.88 37.04
CA ILE A 544 10.48 -32.18 37.05
C ILE A 544 10.34 -30.76 37.62
N LEU A 545 9.29 -30.00 37.22
CA LEU A 545 9.08 -28.64 37.72
C LEU A 545 8.71 -28.56 39.20
N GLU A 546 8.11 -29.64 39.77
CA GLU A 546 7.76 -29.73 41.17
C GLU A 546 8.93 -30.22 42.01
N ASP A 547 9.92 -30.91 41.41
CA ASP A 547 11.10 -31.42 42.09
C ASP A 547 12.13 -30.32 42.41
N THR A 548 11.93 -29.61 43.50
CA THR A 548 12.81 -28.51 43.94
C THR A 548 14.27 -28.93 44.09
N PRO A 549 14.63 -30.10 44.68
CA PRO A 549 16.01 -30.59 44.74
C PRO A 549 16.66 -30.74 43.38
N PHE A 550 15.98 -31.41 42.42
CA PHE A 550 16.47 -31.58 41.03
C PHE A 550 16.68 -30.25 40.35
N ILE A 551 15.68 -29.35 40.39
CA ILE A 551 15.76 -28.00 39.80
C ILE A 551 16.93 -27.21 40.39
N THR A 552 17.15 -27.27 41.73
CA THR A 552 18.25 -26.55 42.39
C THR A 552 19.60 -27.12 41.96
N ASN A 553 19.73 -28.44 41.86
CA ASN A 553 20.95 -29.08 41.36
C ASN A 553 21.23 -28.67 39.90
N LEU A 554 20.23 -28.76 39.03
CA LEU A 554 20.35 -28.36 37.61
C LEU A 554 20.65 -26.87 37.46
N LEU A 555 20.08 -25.99 38.28
CA LEU A 555 20.38 -24.57 38.31
C LEU A 555 21.86 -24.27 38.59
N ASN A 556 22.51 -25.10 39.40
CA ASN A 556 23.92 -24.95 39.76
C ASN A 556 24.86 -25.67 38.78
N SER A 557 24.42 -26.77 38.15
CA SER A 557 25.24 -27.58 37.23
C SER A 557 25.11 -27.12 35.77
N ASP A 558 23.90 -26.96 35.27
CA ASP A 558 23.63 -26.49 33.91
C ASP A 558 22.39 -25.55 33.84
N ARG A 559 22.61 -24.34 34.29
CA ARG A 559 21.60 -23.29 34.29
C ARG A 559 20.99 -23.04 32.91
N ASN A 560 21.79 -23.17 31.85
CA ASN A 560 21.33 -22.91 30.51
C ASN A 560 20.35 -23.98 30.03
N LEU A 561 20.59 -25.25 30.32
CA LEU A 561 19.68 -26.33 30.01
C LEU A 561 18.34 -26.16 30.70
N LEU A 562 18.35 -25.81 32.01
CA LEU A 562 17.14 -25.52 32.74
C LEU A 562 16.33 -24.39 32.13
N TYR A 563 16.97 -23.27 31.79
CA TYR A 563 16.28 -22.12 31.15
C TYR A 563 15.70 -22.47 29.79
N ASN A 564 16.44 -23.22 28.98
CA ASN A 564 15.94 -23.69 27.68
C ASN A 564 14.75 -24.64 27.84
N PHE A 565 14.76 -25.50 28.82
CA PHE A 565 13.63 -26.38 29.13
C PHE A 565 12.38 -25.60 29.56
N MET A 566 12.54 -24.68 30.51
CA MET A 566 11.43 -23.81 30.91
C MET A 566 10.88 -23.00 29.76
N GLN A 567 11.74 -22.50 28.85
CA GLN A 567 11.32 -21.79 27.64
C GLN A 567 10.56 -22.70 26.68
N SER A 568 10.97 -23.95 26.52
CA SER A 568 10.28 -24.91 25.64
C SER A 568 8.84 -25.20 26.14
N ILE A 569 8.67 -25.33 27.43
CA ILE A 569 7.35 -25.49 28.07
C ILE A 569 6.51 -24.21 27.86
N TYR A 570 7.10 -23.07 28.13
CA TYR A 570 6.43 -21.78 27.94
C TYR A 570 6.01 -21.55 26.46
N ASN A 571 6.86 -21.92 25.51
CA ASN A 571 6.52 -21.88 24.07
C ASN A 571 5.31 -22.77 23.76
N LYS A 572 5.31 -24.02 24.25
CA LYS A 572 4.19 -24.96 24.08
C LYS A 572 2.90 -24.36 24.63
N GLU A 573 2.93 -23.94 25.90
CA GLU A 573 1.75 -23.39 26.55
C GLU A 573 1.16 -22.21 25.78
N ARG A 574 1.96 -21.25 25.41
CA ARG A 574 1.52 -20.07 24.66
C ARG A 574 0.96 -20.40 23.27
N GLN A 575 1.57 -21.36 22.56
CA GLN A 575 1.16 -21.72 21.21
C GLN A 575 -0.05 -22.64 21.18
N THR A 576 -0.29 -23.43 22.22
CA THR A 576 -1.41 -24.36 22.31
C THR A 576 -2.61 -23.83 23.10
N GLN A 577 -2.50 -22.65 23.70
CA GLN A 577 -3.55 -22.05 24.51
C GLN A 577 -4.80 -21.72 23.69
N ASP A 578 -5.97 -22.16 24.19
CA ASP A 578 -7.24 -21.63 23.74
C ASP A 578 -7.44 -20.23 24.34
N VAL A 579 -7.98 -19.30 23.57
CA VAL A 579 -8.10 -17.92 24.02
C VAL A 579 -9.31 -17.21 23.43
N ILE A 580 -9.96 -16.40 24.28
CA ILE A 580 -10.95 -15.41 23.86
C ILE A 580 -10.31 -14.02 23.94
N ILE A 581 -10.37 -13.28 22.84
CA ILE A 581 -9.95 -11.88 22.78
C ILE A 581 -11.16 -11.07 22.39
N SER A 582 -11.67 -10.22 23.27
CA SER A 582 -12.72 -9.25 22.94
C SER A 582 -12.16 -7.85 23.14
N SER A 583 -12.04 -7.09 22.07
CA SER A 583 -11.30 -5.82 22.05
C SER A 583 -12.07 -4.68 21.40
N ILE A 584 -11.70 -3.46 21.77
CA ILE A 584 -11.99 -2.24 21.03
C ILE A 584 -10.72 -1.85 20.28
N ILE A 585 -10.86 -1.62 18.96
CA ILE A 585 -9.74 -1.25 18.11
C ILE A 585 -10.04 0.10 17.46
N TYR A 586 -9.09 1.03 17.58
CA TYR A 586 -9.11 2.25 16.81
C TYR A 586 -7.92 2.28 15.86
N ASN A 587 -8.20 2.45 14.56
CA ASN A 587 -7.20 2.62 13.52
C ASN A 587 -7.31 4.02 12.92
N PHE A 588 -6.19 4.72 12.89
CA PHE A 588 -5.98 5.93 12.13
C PHE A 588 -5.01 5.65 11.00
N ALA A 589 -5.36 6.02 9.77
CA ALA A 589 -4.46 5.91 8.63
C ALA A 589 -4.42 7.22 7.85
N TYR A 590 -3.21 7.70 7.58
CA TYR A 590 -2.92 8.79 6.66
C TYR A 590 -2.11 8.26 5.49
N ASN A 591 -2.53 8.49 4.26
CA ASN A 591 -1.89 7.90 3.09
C ASN A 591 -1.89 8.84 1.87
N GLU A 592 -0.68 9.23 1.42
CA GLU A 592 -0.43 9.99 0.19
C GLU A 592 0.06 9.10 -0.97
N ILE A 593 0.35 7.81 -0.70
CA ILE A 593 0.92 6.90 -1.69
C ILE A 593 -0.08 6.71 -2.84
N GLY A 594 0.42 6.81 -4.09
CA GLY A 594 -0.40 6.66 -5.30
C GLY A 594 -1.18 7.91 -5.72
N LYS A 595 -1.14 8.99 -4.93
CA LYS A 595 -1.74 10.27 -5.31
C LYS A 595 -0.72 11.11 -6.09
N LYS A 596 -1.08 11.50 -7.31
CA LYS A 596 -0.19 12.22 -8.25
C LYS A 596 0.30 13.58 -7.72
N GLU A 597 -0.43 14.16 -6.79
CA GLU A 597 -0.13 15.46 -6.17
C GLU A 597 1.11 15.44 -5.29
N TYR A 598 1.49 14.27 -4.79
CA TYR A 598 2.61 14.11 -3.84
C TYR A 598 3.79 13.43 -4.50
N ARG A 599 4.83 14.22 -4.79
CA ARG A 599 6.09 13.71 -5.32
C ARG A 599 6.83 12.80 -4.33
N ASN A 600 6.81 13.17 -3.07
CA ASN A 600 7.46 12.46 -1.96
C ASN A 600 6.41 12.02 -0.94
N PRO A 601 5.62 10.98 -1.24
CA PRO A 601 4.49 10.62 -0.42
C PRO A 601 4.88 10.13 0.97
N LEU A 602 3.96 10.35 1.90
CA LEU A 602 4.01 9.90 3.28
C LEU A 602 2.83 8.96 3.54
N ALA A 603 3.07 7.88 4.27
CA ALA A 603 2.00 7.10 4.89
C ALA A 603 2.29 6.87 6.36
N PHE A 604 1.26 6.98 7.17
CA PHE A 604 1.33 6.76 8.60
C PHE A 604 0.08 6.02 9.08
N THR A 605 0.29 4.96 9.85
CA THR A 605 -0.80 4.20 10.47
C THR A 605 -0.57 4.11 11.97
N ALA A 606 -1.59 4.45 12.74
CA ALA A 606 -1.61 4.26 14.18
C ALA A 606 -2.79 3.35 14.57
N LYS A 607 -2.52 2.31 15.32
CA LYS A 607 -3.54 1.38 15.83
C LYS A 607 -3.43 1.27 17.34
N VAL A 608 -4.56 1.37 18.01
CA VAL A 608 -4.71 1.11 19.43
C VAL A 608 -5.73 0.00 19.61
N GLU A 609 -5.38 -1.04 20.34
CA GLU A 609 -6.27 -2.16 20.69
C GLU A 609 -6.32 -2.31 22.21
N VAL A 610 -7.52 -2.27 22.78
CA VAL A 610 -7.77 -2.48 24.21
C VAL A 610 -8.66 -3.70 24.38
N ALA A 611 -8.15 -4.75 25.00
CA ALA A 611 -8.80 -6.03 25.07
C ALA A 611 -9.19 -6.45 26.51
N GLY A 612 -10.27 -7.22 26.63
CA GLY A 612 -10.68 -7.97 27.82
C GLY A 612 -11.42 -7.17 28.88
N ASN A 613 -11.45 -5.83 28.82
CA ASN A 613 -12.07 -5.02 29.89
C ASN A 613 -13.58 -5.27 30.04
N PHE A 614 -14.29 -5.39 28.93
CA PHE A 614 -15.71 -5.70 28.94
C PHE A 614 -15.97 -7.08 29.54
N LEU A 615 -15.20 -8.10 29.15
CA LEU A 615 -15.31 -9.45 29.67
C LEU A 615 -14.98 -9.50 31.16
N ASN A 616 -13.94 -8.78 31.57
CA ASN A 616 -13.57 -8.71 33.00
C ASN A 616 -14.65 -8.07 33.89
N LEU A 617 -15.45 -7.14 33.31
CA LEU A 617 -16.54 -6.48 34.02
C LEU A 617 -17.73 -7.44 34.25
N ILE A 618 -18.03 -8.31 33.28
CA ILE A 618 -19.22 -9.19 33.34
C ILE A 618 -18.95 -10.57 33.95
N THR A 619 -17.68 -10.99 34.06
CA THR A 619 -17.30 -12.29 34.63
C THR A 619 -16.98 -12.19 36.12
N LYS A 620 -17.54 -13.13 36.89
CA LYS A 620 -17.13 -13.35 38.26
C LYS A 620 -15.81 -14.13 38.29
N ARG A 621 -15.07 -14.02 39.39
CA ARG A 621 -13.85 -14.79 39.63
C ARG A 621 -14.25 -16.20 40.06
N GLU A 622 -14.07 -17.18 39.16
CA GLU A 622 -14.18 -18.58 39.50
C GLU A 622 -12.76 -19.10 39.79
N GLU A 623 -12.58 -19.74 40.92
CA GLU A 623 -11.30 -20.31 41.30
C GLU A 623 -11.13 -21.67 40.62
N ASN A 624 -10.65 -21.66 39.35
CA ASN A 624 -10.21 -22.86 38.66
C ASN A 624 -8.69 -23.07 38.88
N TYR A 625 -8.35 -23.75 39.93
CA TYR A 625 -6.98 -23.92 40.47
C TYR A 625 -6.06 -24.82 39.63
N LEU A 626 -6.56 -25.55 38.61
CA LEU A 626 -5.78 -26.70 38.11
C LEU A 626 -5.06 -26.48 36.75
N VAL A 627 -5.42 -25.50 35.95
CA VAL A 627 -4.83 -25.38 34.58
C VAL A 627 -4.28 -23.98 34.27
N TYR A 628 -4.88 -22.91 34.78
CA TYR A 628 -4.53 -21.52 34.38
C TYR A 628 -4.28 -20.58 35.57
N GLY A 629 -4.09 -21.11 36.78
CA GLY A 629 -3.96 -20.27 37.96
C GLY A 629 -5.24 -19.44 38.21
N ASN A 630 -5.11 -18.32 38.91
CA ASN A 630 -6.20 -17.42 39.32
C ASN A 630 -6.82 -16.59 38.15
N THR A 631 -7.05 -17.18 36.95
CA THR A 631 -7.58 -16.48 35.78
C THR A 631 -9.09 -16.65 35.66
N LYS A 632 -9.78 -15.57 35.24
CA LYS A 632 -11.20 -15.62 34.90
C LYS A 632 -11.39 -16.26 33.54
N THR A 633 -12.42 -17.10 33.44
CA THR A 633 -12.77 -17.81 32.20
C THR A 633 -14.20 -17.52 31.73
N ILE A 634 -14.46 -17.72 30.43
CA ILE A 634 -15.77 -17.78 29.83
C ILE A 634 -15.85 -19.11 29.11
N PHE A 635 -16.86 -19.94 29.39
CA PHE A 635 -16.97 -21.31 28.87
C PHE A 635 -15.70 -22.15 29.10
N ASN A 636 -15.08 -21.99 30.27
CA ASN A 636 -13.80 -22.62 30.65
C ASN A 636 -12.60 -22.22 29.76
N ILE A 637 -12.70 -21.13 28.99
CA ILE A 637 -11.62 -20.60 28.16
C ILE A 637 -11.16 -19.26 28.77
N PRO A 638 -9.88 -19.06 29.03
CA PRO A 638 -9.36 -17.80 29.52
C PRO A 638 -9.51 -16.70 28.48
N PHE A 639 -9.83 -15.48 28.91
CA PHE A 639 -9.82 -14.33 28.06
C PHE A 639 -8.61 -13.43 28.31
N SER A 640 -8.11 -12.82 27.25
CA SER A 640 -6.93 -11.97 27.33
C SER A 640 -7.28 -10.52 27.64
N GLN A 641 -6.50 -9.90 28.56
CA GLN A 641 -6.53 -8.47 28.86
C GLN A 641 -5.20 -7.83 28.50
N PHE A 642 -5.21 -6.90 27.56
CA PHE A 642 -4.03 -6.15 27.15
C PHE A 642 -4.38 -4.81 26.51
N VAL A 643 -3.38 -3.92 26.44
CA VAL A 643 -3.38 -2.76 25.54
C VAL A 643 -2.24 -2.94 24.55
N LYS A 644 -2.53 -2.67 23.27
CA LYS A 644 -1.55 -2.77 22.20
C LYS A 644 -1.54 -1.50 21.37
N PHE A 645 -0.34 -0.99 21.09
CA PHE A 645 -0.09 0.18 20.25
C PHE A 645 0.81 -0.22 19.08
N ASP A 646 0.36 0.02 17.87
CA ASP A 646 1.17 -0.16 16.66
C ASP A 646 1.27 1.19 15.92
N LEU A 647 2.50 1.58 15.55
CA LEU A 647 2.79 2.73 14.72
C LEU A 647 3.61 2.27 13.52
N ASP A 648 3.16 2.55 12.31
CA ASP A 648 3.87 2.27 11.06
C ASP A 648 3.99 3.57 10.25
N PHE A 649 5.21 4.05 10.10
CA PHE A 649 5.54 5.27 9.37
C PHE A 649 6.34 4.91 8.13
N LYS A 650 5.94 5.46 6.96
CA LYS A 650 6.61 5.25 5.68
C LYS A 650 6.80 6.58 4.98
N LYS A 651 8.01 6.81 4.48
CA LYS A 651 8.35 8.01 3.70
C LYS A 651 9.13 7.63 2.46
N TYR A 652 8.78 8.26 1.34
CA TYR A 652 9.46 8.03 0.08
C TYR A 652 10.05 9.33 -0.42
N PHE A 653 11.25 9.25 -0.99
CA PHE A 653 11.93 10.34 -1.65
C PHE A 653 12.25 9.91 -3.07
N THR A 654 11.84 10.71 -4.05
CA THR A 654 12.08 10.45 -5.47
C THR A 654 13.17 11.35 -5.99
N PHE A 655 14.12 10.75 -6.72
CA PHE A 655 15.27 11.42 -7.31
C PHE A 655 15.33 11.14 -8.80
N PHE A 656 16.01 12.01 -9.56
CA PHE A 656 16.20 11.85 -11.00
C PHE A 656 14.89 11.68 -11.76
N ASN A 657 13.98 12.65 -11.60
CA ASN A 657 12.63 12.61 -12.20
C ASN A 657 12.63 12.82 -13.71
N ASP A 658 13.78 13.09 -14.31
CA ASP A 658 14.04 13.14 -15.73
C ASP A 658 13.86 11.79 -16.44
N ARG A 659 13.68 10.72 -15.69
CA ARG A 659 13.53 9.35 -16.19
C ARG A 659 12.06 8.90 -16.17
N VAL A 660 11.73 7.96 -17.05
CA VAL A 660 10.37 7.35 -17.09
C VAL A 660 9.95 6.79 -15.73
N LYS A 661 10.92 6.26 -14.99
CA LYS A 661 10.75 5.88 -13.58
C LYS A 661 11.83 6.52 -12.74
N PRO A 662 11.48 7.33 -11.74
CA PRO A 662 12.44 7.95 -10.84
C PRO A 662 13.08 6.92 -9.92
N HIS A 663 14.29 7.21 -9.45
CA HIS A 663 14.88 6.48 -8.34
C HIS A 663 14.10 6.79 -7.07
N THR A 664 13.93 5.81 -6.21
CA THR A 664 13.17 5.98 -4.97
C THR A 664 14.00 5.53 -3.78
N LEU A 665 14.13 6.39 -2.79
CA LEU A 665 14.59 6.01 -1.45
C LEU A 665 13.36 5.88 -0.55
N ALA A 666 13.07 4.67 -0.12
CA ALA A 666 11.97 4.35 0.76
C ALA A 666 12.49 4.12 2.19
N PHE A 667 11.81 4.69 3.15
CA PHE A 667 12.08 4.52 4.58
C PHE A 667 10.82 4.03 5.28
N ARG A 668 10.97 3.06 6.17
CA ARG A 668 9.91 2.58 7.06
C ARG A 668 10.42 2.49 8.49
N GLN A 669 9.58 2.94 9.43
CA GLN A 669 9.76 2.76 10.86
C GLN A 669 8.51 2.14 11.45
N PHE A 670 8.63 0.97 12.04
CA PHE A 670 7.57 0.31 12.79
C PHE A 670 7.93 0.27 14.28
N VAL A 671 6.96 0.59 15.12
CA VAL A 671 7.04 0.47 16.58
C VAL A 671 5.76 -0.21 17.05
N GLY A 672 5.90 -1.29 17.78
CA GLY A 672 4.79 -2.02 18.38
C GLY A 672 5.05 -2.29 19.86
N ILE A 673 4.02 -2.08 20.70
CA ILE A 673 4.08 -2.33 22.15
C ILE A 673 2.78 -3.00 22.58
N GLY A 674 2.86 -4.18 23.20
CA GLY A 674 1.74 -4.88 23.79
C GLY A 674 1.94 -5.04 25.31
N ILE A 675 0.99 -4.54 26.09
CA ILE A 675 1.04 -4.51 27.56
C ILE A 675 -0.06 -5.41 28.12
N PRO A 676 0.27 -6.64 28.56
CA PRO A 676 -0.69 -7.51 29.26
C PRO A 676 -0.95 -6.98 30.67
N TYR A 677 -2.18 -7.12 31.13
CA TYR A 677 -2.58 -6.75 32.49
C TYR A 677 -3.80 -7.56 32.96
N GLY A 678 -4.17 -7.41 34.21
CA GLY A 678 -5.38 -7.99 34.78
C GLY A 678 -5.43 -9.51 34.64
N ASN A 679 -6.29 -10.03 33.78
CA ASN A 679 -6.47 -11.48 33.55
C ASN A 679 -5.35 -12.13 32.73
N SER A 680 -4.36 -11.37 32.25
CA SER A 680 -3.28 -11.89 31.42
C SER A 680 -1.91 -11.58 31.98
N SER A 681 -1.09 -12.62 32.17
CA SER A 681 0.33 -12.51 32.54
C SER A 681 1.22 -12.21 31.32
N SER A 682 0.81 -12.64 30.12
CA SER A 682 1.52 -12.48 28.88
C SER A 682 0.58 -12.06 27.73
N MET A 683 1.14 -11.55 26.64
CA MET A 683 0.37 -11.32 25.42
C MET A 683 -0.02 -12.66 24.78
N PRO A 684 -1.26 -12.81 24.25
CA PRO A 684 -1.61 -14.01 23.51
C PRO A 684 -0.72 -14.16 22.26
N PHE A 685 -0.39 -15.42 21.91
CA PHE A 685 0.47 -15.73 20.77
C PHE A 685 0.06 -14.99 19.50
N ILE A 686 -1.23 -15.00 19.15
CA ILE A 686 -1.78 -14.36 17.95
C ILE A 686 -1.72 -12.82 17.95
N ARG A 687 -1.31 -12.20 19.05
CA ARG A 687 -1.13 -10.73 19.18
C ARG A 687 0.30 -10.33 19.50
N SER A 688 1.16 -11.28 19.79
CA SER A 688 2.59 -11.05 20.06
C SER A 688 3.36 -10.72 18.79
N TYR A 689 4.54 -10.13 18.94
CA TYR A 689 5.41 -9.80 17.81
C TYR A 689 6.48 -10.86 17.61
N PHE A 690 6.86 -11.09 16.36
CA PHE A 690 7.97 -11.92 15.94
C PHE A 690 8.83 -11.16 14.94
N ASN A 691 10.03 -11.67 14.63
CA ASN A 691 10.94 -11.09 13.66
C ASN A 691 11.18 -12.01 12.46
N GLY A 692 11.67 -11.39 11.38
CA GLY A 692 12.14 -12.04 10.18
C GLY A 692 11.07 -12.21 9.10
N GLY A 693 11.55 -12.50 7.90
CA GLY A 693 10.71 -12.70 6.73
C GLY A 693 10.75 -11.55 5.71
N ALA A 694 10.12 -11.81 4.59
CA ALA A 694 10.19 -10.97 3.40
C ALA A 694 9.66 -9.53 3.59
N TYR A 695 8.79 -9.27 4.55
CA TYR A 695 8.19 -7.97 4.84
C TYR A 695 8.69 -7.35 6.16
N ASP A 696 9.73 -7.94 6.73
CA ASP A 696 10.32 -7.53 8.01
C ASP A 696 11.85 -7.45 7.87
N ILE A 697 12.61 -8.06 8.77
CA ILE A 697 14.07 -8.11 8.73
C ILE A 697 14.51 -9.25 7.82
N ARG A 698 14.77 -8.96 6.55
CA ARG A 698 14.94 -9.95 5.47
C ARG A 698 16.14 -10.89 5.61
N ALA A 699 17.13 -10.53 6.43
CA ALA A 699 18.29 -11.38 6.69
C ALA A 699 18.03 -12.57 7.63
N TRP A 700 16.86 -12.60 8.27
CA TRP A 700 16.37 -13.71 9.06
C TRP A 700 15.09 -14.27 8.47
N VAL A 701 14.97 -15.60 8.43
CA VAL A 701 13.70 -16.24 8.11
C VAL A 701 12.66 -15.92 9.18
N ALA A 702 11.39 -15.95 8.84
CA ALA A 702 10.32 -15.77 9.83
C ALA A 702 10.46 -16.83 10.91
N PHE A 703 10.36 -16.41 12.16
CA PHE A 703 10.65 -17.26 13.33
C PHE A 703 12.06 -17.86 13.35
N GLY A 704 13.02 -17.21 12.70
CA GLY A 704 14.40 -17.70 12.54
C GLY A 704 15.34 -17.35 13.71
N GLY A 705 14.81 -17.10 14.91
CA GLY A 705 15.55 -16.90 16.13
C GLY A 705 16.21 -15.53 16.33
N LEU A 706 15.75 -14.49 15.62
CA LEU A 706 16.12 -13.11 15.95
C LEU A 706 15.18 -12.62 17.07
N GLY A 707 15.73 -12.53 18.30
CA GLY A 707 15.00 -12.10 19.48
C GLY A 707 14.11 -13.19 20.11
N PRO A 708 13.64 -12.97 21.32
CA PRO A 708 14.02 -11.85 22.18
C PRO A 708 15.53 -11.77 22.38
N ALA A 709 16.04 -10.58 22.70
CA ALA A 709 17.48 -10.30 22.74
C ALA A 709 18.17 -10.95 23.95
N ASP A 710 18.15 -12.26 24.04
CA ASP A 710 18.84 -13.06 25.04
C ASP A 710 19.83 -14.02 24.38
N SER A 711 21.12 -13.79 24.58
CA SER A 711 22.18 -14.62 24.02
C SER A 711 22.34 -15.98 24.71
N GLN A 712 21.71 -16.20 25.87
CA GLN A 712 21.84 -17.44 26.66
C GLN A 712 20.92 -18.55 26.15
N LEU A 713 19.82 -18.21 25.46
CA LEU A 713 18.91 -19.20 24.92
C LEU A 713 19.48 -19.92 23.71
N ASP A 714 19.28 -21.23 23.63
CA ASP A 714 19.61 -22.06 22.48
C ASP A 714 18.83 -21.58 21.24
N ALA A 715 19.47 -21.56 20.07
CA ALA A 715 18.85 -21.13 18.82
C ALA A 715 17.61 -21.96 18.47
N ARG A 716 17.55 -23.24 18.88
CA ARG A 716 16.41 -24.14 18.66
C ARG A 716 15.17 -23.69 19.41
N VAL A 717 15.34 -23.18 20.63
CA VAL A 717 14.23 -22.70 21.49
C VAL A 717 13.82 -21.26 21.11
N ARG A 718 14.78 -20.45 20.67
CA ARG A 718 14.51 -19.10 20.15
C ARG A 718 13.71 -19.10 18.84
N SER A 719 13.77 -20.16 18.07
CA SER A 719 12.88 -20.36 16.93
C SER A 719 11.44 -20.29 17.46
N TYR A 720 10.59 -19.48 16.88
CA TYR A 720 9.22 -19.20 17.36
C TYR A 720 9.09 -18.30 18.60
N ALA A 721 10.17 -17.71 19.08
CA ALA A 721 10.09 -16.74 20.16
C ALA A 721 9.30 -15.50 19.71
N MET A 722 8.41 -15.07 20.56
CA MET A 722 7.56 -13.90 20.37
C MET A 722 7.52 -13.08 21.64
N ASP A 723 7.43 -11.76 21.47
CA ASP A 723 7.40 -10.89 22.67
C ASP A 723 6.54 -9.64 22.46
N ASN A 724 6.60 -8.72 23.41
CA ASN A 724 5.66 -7.65 23.66
C ASN A 724 6.01 -6.33 22.97
N VAL A 725 7.31 -6.10 22.70
CA VAL A 725 7.81 -4.88 22.08
C VAL A 725 8.50 -5.25 20.77
N LYS A 726 8.25 -4.46 19.73
CA LYS A 726 8.93 -4.61 18.43
C LYS A 726 9.36 -3.25 17.92
N LEU A 727 10.59 -3.19 17.45
CA LEU A 727 11.13 -2.06 16.71
C LEU A 727 11.73 -2.59 15.40
N THR A 728 11.31 -2.02 14.26
CA THR A 728 11.89 -2.35 12.96
C THR A 728 12.07 -1.08 12.14
N SER A 729 13.27 -0.88 11.62
CA SER A 729 13.63 0.21 10.71
C SER A 729 14.10 -0.40 9.39
N SER A 730 13.59 0.09 8.27
CA SER A 730 13.99 -0.37 6.95
C SER A 730 14.28 0.81 6.04
N VAL A 731 15.36 0.72 5.28
CA VAL A 731 15.73 1.66 4.23
C VAL A 731 15.94 0.88 2.95
N GLU A 732 15.34 1.31 1.85
CA GLU A 732 15.47 0.67 0.55
C GLU A 732 15.67 1.71 -0.55
N TYR A 733 16.78 1.62 -1.26
CA TYR A 733 17.03 2.40 -2.47
C TYR A 733 16.67 1.57 -3.70
N ARG A 734 15.71 2.06 -4.50
CA ARG A 734 15.18 1.43 -5.71
C ARG A 734 15.74 2.11 -6.94
N LEU A 735 16.39 1.31 -7.77
CA LEU A 735 17.06 1.73 -8.99
C LEU A 735 16.36 1.09 -10.21
N PRO A 736 15.58 1.84 -11.00
CA PRO A 736 14.98 1.31 -12.21
C PRO A 736 16.05 0.95 -13.24
N LEU A 737 16.07 -0.29 -13.70
CA LEU A 737 16.99 -0.78 -14.74
C LEU A 737 16.37 -0.68 -16.13
N THR A 738 15.12 -1.13 -16.24
CA THR A 738 14.26 -1.05 -17.42
C THR A 738 12.83 -0.72 -16.99
N ASP A 739 11.89 -0.66 -17.90
CA ASP A 739 10.48 -0.48 -17.55
C ASP A 739 9.91 -1.68 -16.76
N MET A 740 10.50 -2.87 -16.94
CA MET A 740 10.08 -4.09 -16.26
C MET A 740 10.94 -4.40 -15.03
N PHE A 741 12.26 -4.13 -15.08
CA PHE A 741 13.20 -4.52 -14.03
C PHE A 741 13.67 -3.33 -13.18
N GLU A 742 13.77 -3.57 -11.90
CA GLU A 742 14.30 -2.64 -10.91
C GLU A 742 15.24 -3.38 -9.97
N ALA A 743 16.40 -2.82 -9.69
CA ALA A 743 17.30 -3.29 -8.63
C ALA A 743 16.97 -2.57 -7.33
N ALA A 744 17.19 -3.22 -6.20
CA ALA A 744 17.06 -2.61 -4.89
C ALA A 744 18.27 -2.91 -4.02
N PHE A 745 18.68 -1.92 -3.24
CA PHE A 745 19.66 -2.04 -2.17
C PHE A 745 18.94 -1.73 -0.87
N PHE A 746 19.08 -2.58 0.13
CA PHE A 746 18.34 -2.40 1.35
C PHE A 746 19.13 -2.72 2.61
N THR A 747 18.70 -2.12 3.70
CA THR A 747 19.16 -2.41 5.05
C THR A 747 17.94 -2.43 5.98
N ASP A 748 17.79 -3.53 6.72
CA ASP A 748 16.77 -3.70 7.73
C ASP A 748 17.45 -3.85 9.09
N ALA A 749 16.90 -3.20 10.11
CA ALA A 749 17.39 -3.30 11.48
C ALA A 749 16.20 -3.42 12.44
N GLY A 750 16.32 -4.27 13.46
CA GLY A 750 15.27 -4.37 14.47
C GLY A 750 15.44 -5.58 15.39
N ASN A 751 14.53 -5.67 16.36
CA ASN A 751 14.40 -6.80 17.26
C ASN A 751 13.03 -6.79 17.97
N ILE A 752 12.80 -7.79 18.82
CA ILE A 752 11.70 -7.86 19.79
C ILE A 752 12.26 -7.96 21.22
N TRP A 753 11.47 -7.48 22.18
CA TRP A 753 11.84 -7.46 23.60
C TRP A 753 10.63 -7.73 24.47
N GLY A 754 10.87 -8.29 25.67
CA GLY A 754 9.91 -8.33 26.77
C GLY A 754 9.75 -6.98 27.46
N LEU A 755 8.58 -6.71 28.00
CA LEU A 755 8.35 -5.57 28.89
C LEU A 755 8.75 -5.88 30.34
N LYS A 756 8.56 -7.14 30.77
CA LYS A 756 8.91 -7.63 32.09
C LYS A 756 10.05 -8.62 31.94
N ASP A 757 10.90 -8.66 32.95
CA ASP A 757 11.89 -9.73 33.09
C ASP A 757 11.13 -11.00 33.49
N ASN A 758 11.06 -11.95 32.60
CA ASN A 758 10.47 -13.28 32.81
C ASN A 758 11.55 -14.37 32.94
N GLY A 759 12.83 -13.98 32.94
CA GLY A 759 13.99 -14.86 32.97
C GLY A 759 14.35 -15.53 31.65
N PHE A 760 13.59 -15.30 30.58
CA PHE A 760 13.76 -15.98 29.28
C PHE A 760 14.24 -15.09 28.13
N GLY A 761 14.12 -13.78 28.26
CA GLY A 761 14.54 -12.85 27.25
C GLY A 761 14.95 -11.49 27.81
N ASP A 762 15.73 -10.77 27.06
CA ASP A 762 16.19 -9.46 27.51
C ASP A 762 15.01 -8.49 27.55
N GLN A 763 14.78 -7.95 28.74
CA GLN A 763 13.81 -6.89 28.93
C GLN A 763 14.23 -5.65 28.14
N PHE A 764 13.30 -4.95 27.52
CA PHE A 764 13.55 -3.70 26.85
C PHE A 764 14.20 -2.67 27.79
N LYS A 765 15.40 -2.22 27.43
CA LYS A 765 16.15 -1.21 28.17
C LYS A 765 16.59 -0.12 27.19
N PHE A 766 16.15 1.09 27.44
CA PHE A 766 16.41 2.24 26.55
C PHE A 766 17.92 2.48 26.28
N LYS A 767 18.78 2.08 27.20
CA LYS A 767 20.24 2.21 27.06
C LYS A 767 20.89 1.09 26.22
N LYS A 768 20.21 -0.03 26.01
CA LYS A 768 20.78 -1.22 25.37
C LYS A 768 20.11 -1.60 24.04
N PHE A 769 18.93 -1.09 23.73
CA PHE A 769 18.13 -1.58 22.59
C PHE A 769 18.86 -1.48 21.26
N ILE A 770 19.68 -0.44 21.04
CA ILE A 770 20.43 -0.27 19.78
C ILE A 770 21.45 -1.40 19.59
N SER A 771 22.21 -1.76 20.63
CA SER A 771 23.20 -2.85 20.58
C SER A 771 22.56 -4.24 20.48
N GLN A 772 21.26 -4.33 20.73
CA GLN A 772 20.46 -5.58 20.64
C GLN A 772 19.71 -5.71 19.31
N MET A 773 19.75 -4.66 18.44
CA MET A 773 19.11 -4.75 17.11
C MET A 773 19.93 -5.63 16.18
N GLY A 774 19.29 -6.61 15.55
CA GLY A 774 19.87 -7.32 14.40
C GLY A 774 19.89 -6.42 13.18
N VAL A 775 21.00 -6.43 12.42
CA VAL A 775 21.12 -5.64 11.17
C VAL A 775 21.38 -6.58 10.00
N GLY A 776 20.56 -6.45 8.98
CA GLY A 776 20.70 -7.17 7.73
C GLY A 776 20.71 -6.23 6.54
N SER A 777 21.57 -6.50 5.55
CA SER A 777 21.59 -5.75 4.30
C SER A 777 21.56 -6.69 3.10
N GLY A 778 21.16 -6.20 1.94
CA GLY A 778 21.07 -7.06 0.77
C GLY A 778 20.76 -6.33 -0.51
N LEU A 779 20.62 -7.16 -1.54
CA LEU A 779 20.30 -6.77 -2.90
C LEU A 779 18.98 -7.43 -3.29
N GLY A 780 18.20 -6.75 -4.10
CA GLY A 780 16.97 -7.33 -4.62
C GLY A 780 16.70 -6.98 -6.07
N ILE A 781 15.98 -7.86 -6.74
CA ILE A 781 15.47 -7.64 -8.08
C ILE A 781 13.96 -7.54 -8.00
N ARG A 782 13.41 -6.55 -8.69
CA ARG A 782 11.97 -6.31 -8.84
C ARG A 782 11.59 -6.50 -10.29
N ILE A 783 10.52 -7.25 -10.53
CA ILE A 783 9.96 -7.49 -11.86
C ILE A 783 8.55 -6.92 -11.88
N ASN A 784 8.37 -5.83 -12.62
CA ASN A 784 7.09 -5.15 -12.74
C ASN A 784 6.38 -5.62 -14.02
N VAL A 785 5.30 -6.40 -13.88
CA VAL A 785 4.48 -6.89 -14.98
C VAL A 785 3.05 -6.40 -14.77
N ALA A 786 2.57 -5.55 -15.67
CA ALA A 786 1.27 -4.91 -15.56
C ALA A 786 1.05 -4.24 -14.19
N TYR A 787 0.20 -4.82 -13.36
CA TYR A 787 -0.14 -4.29 -12.03
C TYR A 787 0.55 -5.04 -10.88
N VAL A 788 1.42 -5.99 -11.20
CA VAL A 788 2.07 -6.86 -10.21
C VAL A 788 3.57 -6.61 -10.20
N THR A 789 4.13 -6.45 -9.02
CA THR A 789 5.58 -6.44 -8.79
C THR A 789 5.97 -7.75 -8.10
N ALA A 790 6.72 -8.61 -8.78
CA ALA A 790 7.38 -9.73 -8.16
C ALA A 790 8.78 -9.30 -7.70
N ARG A 791 9.22 -9.74 -6.53
CA ARG A 791 10.56 -9.43 -6.02
C ARG A 791 11.30 -10.65 -5.52
N LEU A 792 12.60 -10.60 -5.69
CA LEU A 792 13.54 -11.57 -5.17
C LEU A 792 14.66 -10.83 -4.43
N ASP A 793 14.76 -11.03 -3.13
CA ASP A 793 15.73 -10.39 -2.26
C ASP A 793 16.77 -11.39 -1.77
N PHE A 794 18.05 -11.00 -1.83
CA PHE A 794 19.19 -11.73 -1.30
C PHE A 794 19.76 -10.95 -0.12
N ALA A 795 19.50 -11.44 1.08
CA ALA A 795 19.83 -10.76 2.31
C ALA A 795 20.94 -11.46 3.10
N TYR A 796 21.79 -10.66 3.72
CA TYR A 796 22.90 -11.11 4.54
C TYR A 796 22.84 -10.47 5.91
N LYS A 797 23.14 -11.24 6.94
CA LYS A 797 23.34 -10.71 8.29
C LYS A 797 24.59 -9.85 8.32
N MET A 798 24.50 -8.66 8.85
CA MET A 798 25.63 -7.76 9.07
C MET A 798 26.02 -7.71 10.55
N TYR A 799 25.01 -7.64 11.43
CA TYR A 799 25.18 -7.67 12.86
C TYR A 799 24.15 -8.62 13.48
N ASP A 800 24.62 -9.64 14.17
CA ASP A 800 23.78 -10.62 14.85
C ASP A 800 23.95 -10.49 16.38
N PRO A 801 22.97 -9.87 17.08
CA PRO A 801 23.07 -9.58 18.50
C PRO A 801 23.13 -10.83 19.37
N ASN A 802 22.71 -11.99 18.85
CA ASN A 802 22.69 -13.26 19.57
C ASN A 802 24.07 -13.96 19.65
N ARG A 803 25.08 -13.40 19.02
CA ARG A 803 26.45 -13.92 19.08
C ARG A 803 27.18 -13.39 20.33
N GLN A 804 28.27 -14.05 20.68
CA GLN A 804 29.11 -13.65 21.81
C GLN A 804 29.67 -12.23 21.60
N GLU A 805 29.96 -11.56 22.70
CA GLU A 805 30.59 -10.24 22.69
C GLU A 805 31.92 -10.30 21.91
N GLY A 806 32.13 -9.35 21.01
CA GLY A 806 33.29 -9.35 20.09
C GLY A 806 33.06 -10.06 18.75
N ASP A 807 32.05 -10.94 18.63
CA ASP A 807 31.72 -11.71 17.41
C ASP A 807 30.37 -11.32 16.74
N LYS A 808 29.75 -10.24 17.21
CA LYS A 808 28.43 -9.80 16.77
C LYS A 808 28.41 -9.25 15.35
N TRP A 809 29.49 -8.59 14.95
CA TRP A 809 29.68 -8.19 13.55
C TRP A 809 30.12 -9.40 12.71
N VAL A 810 29.34 -9.72 11.68
CA VAL A 810 29.56 -10.92 10.85
C VAL A 810 29.86 -10.59 9.39
N VAL A 811 30.22 -9.35 9.12
CA VAL A 811 30.51 -8.88 7.75
C VAL A 811 31.67 -9.62 7.11
N ASP A 812 32.72 -9.94 7.88
CA ASP A 812 33.87 -10.72 7.47
C ASP A 812 33.58 -12.22 7.24
N LYS A 813 32.45 -12.71 7.76
CA LYS A 813 31.98 -14.10 7.66
C LYS A 813 30.90 -14.31 6.59
N ILE A 814 30.60 -13.27 5.81
CA ILE A 814 29.59 -13.36 4.74
C ILE A 814 30.01 -14.36 3.68
N LYS A 815 29.15 -15.33 3.43
CA LYS A 815 29.26 -16.27 2.31
C LYS A 815 28.38 -15.75 1.15
N PRO A 816 28.95 -15.18 0.09
CA PRO A 816 28.17 -14.53 -0.98
C PRO A 816 27.17 -15.47 -1.68
N LEU A 817 27.47 -16.77 -1.71
CA LEU A 817 26.60 -17.79 -2.33
C LEU A 817 25.57 -18.41 -1.39
N GLN A 818 25.49 -17.95 -0.14
CA GLN A 818 24.55 -18.45 0.86
C GLN A 818 23.72 -17.31 1.48
N PRO A 819 23.00 -16.50 0.68
CA PRO A 819 22.11 -15.48 1.21
C PRO A 819 20.84 -16.09 1.82
N THR A 820 20.17 -15.36 2.68
CA THR A 820 18.75 -15.59 2.96
C THR A 820 17.95 -15.09 1.76
N VAL A 821 17.33 -16.02 1.03
CA VAL A 821 16.55 -15.69 -0.16
C VAL A 821 15.09 -15.48 0.20
N ASN A 822 14.54 -14.32 -0.18
CA ASN A 822 13.14 -13.99 -0.01
C ASN A 822 12.51 -13.76 -1.38
N PHE A 823 11.48 -14.54 -1.69
CA PHE A 823 10.56 -14.25 -2.79
C PHE A 823 9.28 -13.63 -2.23
N ALA A 824 8.75 -12.60 -2.88
CA ALA A 824 7.47 -12.01 -2.49
C ALA A 824 6.82 -11.23 -3.65
N ILE A 825 5.53 -10.93 -3.48
CA ILE A 825 4.75 -10.10 -4.41
C ILE A 825 4.51 -8.75 -3.74
N GLY A 826 4.71 -7.67 -4.49
CA GLY A 826 4.64 -6.29 -3.99
C GLY A 826 5.95 -5.79 -3.38
N TYR A 827 5.97 -4.50 -3.05
CA TYR A 827 7.08 -3.89 -2.32
C TYR A 827 7.06 -4.30 -0.85
N PRO A 828 8.21 -4.30 -0.14
CA PRO A 828 8.25 -4.69 1.27
C PRO A 828 7.52 -3.69 2.18
N PHE A 829 7.39 -2.45 1.74
CA PHE A 829 6.66 -1.39 2.40
C PHE A 829 6.34 -0.26 1.42
#